data_cf78657093bd8f71e288496808526bf9
#
_entry.id   cf78657093bd8f71e288496808526bf9
#
_cell.length_a   1.000
_cell.length_b   1.000
_cell.length_c   1.000
_cell.angle_alpha   90.00
_cell.angle_beta   90.00
_cell.angle_gamma   90.00
#
_symmetry.space_group_name_H-M   'P 1'
#
loop_
_entity.id
_entity.type
_entity.pdbx_description
1 polymer ?
#
loop_
_entity_poly.entity_id
_entity_poly.type
_entity_poly.pdbx_seq_one_letter_code
_entity_poly.pdbx_strand_id
1 'polypeptide(L)'
;MMRWALLAAALAAVGSANVAHAQNKPDERGAETGMLQPAALQDERVPQEQLRRTSPPNAAADRTYEAPADALLQADIDYLIRQGRREIARGESDALWTTLVFADDLASNRNDDARATLRAAPGGINGAIAGMLEPFLLAAEGHVDRGVERVDASSDNLPAPLPEMARGLLFESAGRLNEAAAVYAQMVAGLDTTPPGDAEPTTQEEFNRALNAARTTNAVYRAALVAHRLGRRDEARRYYEIVSRFAPRSADVIANQARLEAGQPPFEAPLDTKSAVGRWMLFVSEYLTQTDSLRAMIEQREPDGLASPSGSALLQVGVLLAPDANDWRLYAAQQVLGAGGVDGAQRIIDMVPADSVFAADADIVRASIAIDRHDDAAAIAAAERASAAAGDRWSIISSVGDIYRRLGHADRAIPAFDRALSLVTDPKDRADVLGYRAYARRFAGDVSGATADMRAAFEIDQSVDTRLLYVSILMDDPSAWRDGISVARALFAEQPDSVLRLNALGYALIQRPEGLEEGYRLLWRGFNNGQMDYAVIDSLGWAYYQYGHFDQARALIERANDLSRSDPNYEVLDHLGDIYWRLNRRDDARTAWRQALDARPDAIRRSSLEQKLARGMTAPAPRQRELPQVSLPQGPSQREEL
;
A
#
# COMPACT_ATOMS: atom_id res chain seq x y z
N MET A 1 5.46 10.57 -7.31
CA MET A 1 6.35 9.44 -7.05
C MET A 1 6.06 8.85 -5.70
N MET A 2 6.15 9.56 -4.59
CA MET A 2 5.90 8.98 -3.27
C MET A 2 4.48 8.42 -3.06
N ARG A 3 3.41 9.04 -3.59
CA ARG A 3 2.05 8.45 -3.62
C ARG A 3 1.99 7.16 -4.43
N TRP A 4 2.76 7.05 -5.52
CA TRP A 4 2.78 5.88 -6.41
C TRP A 4 3.91 4.91 -6.06
N ALA A 5 5.04 5.36 -5.50
CA ALA A 5 6.10 4.48 -5.00
C ALA A 5 5.71 3.82 -3.66
N LEU A 6 5.03 4.54 -2.75
CA LEU A 6 4.36 3.92 -1.59
C LEU A 6 3.20 3.02 -2.03
N LEU A 7 2.57 3.31 -3.16
CA LEU A 7 1.53 2.48 -3.76
C LEU A 7 2.12 1.24 -4.45
N ALA A 8 3.25 1.38 -5.16
CA ALA A 8 3.97 0.26 -5.77
C ALA A 8 4.66 -0.60 -4.68
N ALA A 9 5.20 0.01 -3.63
CA ALA A 9 5.70 -0.68 -2.44
C ALA A 9 4.56 -1.28 -1.62
N ALA A 10 3.40 -0.63 -1.50
CA ALA A 10 2.20 -1.21 -0.90
C ALA A 10 1.60 -2.31 -1.77
N LEU A 11 1.64 -2.20 -3.10
CA LEU A 11 1.21 -3.27 -4.02
C LEU A 11 2.23 -4.42 -4.10
N ALA A 12 3.52 -4.16 -3.90
CA ALA A 12 4.54 -5.19 -3.73
C ALA A 12 4.55 -5.78 -2.31
N ALA A 13 4.19 -4.99 -1.28
CA ALA A 13 4.03 -5.43 0.10
C ALA A 13 2.67 -6.09 0.37
N VAL A 14 1.63 -5.80 -0.41
CA VAL A 14 0.32 -6.49 -0.37
C VAL A 14 0.45 -7.93 -0.92
N GLY A 15 1.53 -8.25 -1.66
CA GLY A 15 1.93 -9.65 -1.89
C GLY A 15 2.61 -10.31 -0.69
N SER A 16 2.93 -9.59 0.39
CA SER A 16 3.69 -10.12 1.53
C SER A 16 3.20 -9.70 2.93
N ALA A 17 2.15 -8.91 3.07
CA ALA A 17 1.68 -8.47 4.38
C ALA A 17 0.16 -8.56 4.49
N ASN A 18 -0.33 -9.74 4.82
CA ASN A 18 -1.62 -9.87 5.48
C ASN A 18 -1.53 -10.85 6.65
N VAL A 19 -1.87 -10.28 7.81
CA VAL A 19 -2.37 -10.92 9.01
C VAL A 19 -1.37 -11.48 10.02
N ALA A 20 -1.25 -10.77 11.12
CA ALA A 20 -1.24 -11.37 12.45
C ALA A 20 -2.04 -10.49 13.41
N HIS A 21 -3.32 -10.76 13.58
CA HIS A 21 -4.05 -10.36 14.78
C HIS A 21 -4.43 -11.63 15.54
N ALA A 22 -3.68 -11.95 16.57
CA ALA A 22 -4.19 -12.63 17.75
C ALA A 22 -3.31 -12.22 18.93
N GLN A 23 -3.94 -11.54 19.86
CA GLN A 23 -3.39 -11.11 21.14
C GLN A 23 -2.77 -12.27 21.91
N ASN A 24 -1.57 -12.08 22.47
CA ASN A 24 -1.22 -12.65 23.76
C ASN A 24 -0.16 -11.78 24.44
N LYS A 25 -0.52 -11.27 25.61
CA LYS A 25 0.40 -10.60 26.54
C LYS A 25 1.46 -11.61 27.01
N PRO A 26 2.72 -11.22 27.16
CA PRO A 26 3.71 -12.08 27.79
C PRO A 26 3.55 -12.08 29.31
N ASP A 27 3.50 -13.27 29.89
CA ASP A 27 3.70 -13.49 31.31
C ASP A 27 5.20 -13.71 31.57
N GLU A 28 5.76 -12.93 32.46
CA GLU A 28 7.16 -13.02 32.85
C GLU A 28 7.40 -14.29 33.65
N ARG A 29 8.29 -15.17 33.21
CA ARG A 29 9.21 -15.96 34.08
C ARG A 29 10.19 -16.83 33.28
N GLY A 30 11.47 -16.64 33.54
CA GLY A 30 12.49 -17.70 33.63
C GLY A 30 13.18 -18.13 32.34
N ALA A 31 14.36 -17.55 32.14
CA ALA A 31 15.34 -18.06 31.20
C ALA A 31 15.89 -19.43 31.67
N GLU A 32 15.70 -20.45 30.86
CA GLU A 32 16.57 -21.65 30.87
C GLU A 32 16.87 -22.07 29.43
N THR A 33 18.15 -22.18 29.14
CA THR A 33 18.71 -22.65 27.90
C THR A 33 18.46 -24.14 27.73
N GLY A 34 17.52 -24.49 26.84
CA GLY A 34 17.29 -25.87 26.45
C GLY A 34 16.91 -25.94 24.97
N MET A 35 17.54 -26.83 24.24
CA MET A 35 17.18 -27.20 22.89
C MET A 35 15.69 -27.46 22.81
N LEU A 36 14.94 -26.66 22.04
CA LEU A 36 13.52 -26.88 21.80
C LEU A 36 13.32 -28.16 20.98
N GLN A 37 12.95 -29.23 21.66
CA GLN A 37 12.23 -30.33 21.04
C GLN A 37 10.78 -29.87 20.79
N PRO A 38 10.16 -30.26 19.66
CA PRO A 38 8.80 -29.84 19.36
C PRO A 38 7.81 -30.44 20.36
N ALA A 39 7.20 -29.57 21.17
CA ALA A 39 6.05 -29.95 21.97
C ALA A 39 4.86 -30.25 21.04
N ALA A 40 4.21 -31.38 21.27
CA ALA A 40 3.02 -31.80 20.55
C ALA A 40 1.91 -30.77 20.71
N LEU A 41 1.54 -30.12 19.60
CA LEU A 41 0.35 -29.27 19.51
C LEU A 41 -0.88 -30.18 19.47
N GLN A 42 -1.73 -30.07 20.47
CA GLN A 42 -3.03 -30.71 20.50
C GLN A 42 -3.96 -30.03 19.50
N ASP A 43 -4.66 -30.89 18.75
CA ASP A 43 -5.59 -30.62 17.67
C ASP A 43 -6.88 -29.96 18.20
N GLU A 44 -7.03 -28.64 18.12
CA GLU A 44 -8.32 -27.97 18.26
C GLU A 44 -8.83 -27.54 16.89
N ARG A 45 -9.69 -28.36 16.31
CA ARG A 45 -10.39 -28.08 15.05
C ARG A 45 -11.50 -27.07 15.27
N VAL A 46 -11.40 -25.89 14.71
CA VAL A 46 -12.51 -24.93 14.59
C VAL A 46 -13.42 -25.38 13.42
N PRO A 47 -14.75 -25.45 13.61
CA PRO A 47 -15.67 -25.93 12.57
C PRO A 47 -15.75 -24.96 11.36
N GLN A 48 -15.70 -25.53 10.16
CA GLN A 48 -15.73 -24.85 8.86
C GLN A 48 -17.08 -24.19 8.48
N GLU A 49 -18.05 -24.08 9.35
CA GLU A 49 -19.42 -23.66 9.00
C GLU A 49 -19.72 -22.17 9.16
N GLN A 50 -18.75 -21.35 9.58
CA GLN A 50 -19.00 -19.91 9.79
C GLN A 50 -18.59 -18.96 8.64
N LEU A 51 -18.08 -19.46 7.53
CA LEU A 51 -17.54 -18.63 6.42
C LEU A 51 -18.48 -18.44 5.22
N ARG A 52 -19.77 -18.76 5.33
CA ARG A 52 -20.76 -18.46 4.27
C ARG A 52 -21.94 -17.68 4.83
N ARG A 53 -21.81 -16.34 4.87
CA ARG A 53 -22.97 -15.45 4.90
C ARG A 53 -22.85 -14.45 3.78
N THR A 54 -23.45 -14.76 2.63
CA THR A 54 -23.85 -13.78 1.62
C THR A 54 -25.06 -13.02 2.17
N SER A 55 -24.90 -11.72 2.45
CA SER A 55 -26.01 -10.87 2.89
C SER A 55 -26.77 -10.31 1.67
N PRO A 56 -28.11 -10.28 1.71
CA PRO A 56 -28.90 -9.65 0.67
C PRO A 56 -28.82 -8.12 0.75
N PRO A 57 -29.07 -7.39 -0.38
CA PRO A 57 -28.96 -5.94 -0.44
C PRO A 57 -30.23 -5.30 0.15
N ASN A 58 -30.21 -4.86 1.39
CA ASN A 58 -31.09 -3.85 2.01
C ASN A 58 -31.06 -3.87 3.56
N ALA A 59 -29.91 -4.05 4.17
CA ALA A 59 -29.77 -4.02 5.64
C ALA A 59 -28.76 -2.96 6.10
N ALA A 60 -28.76 -1.76 5.47
CA ALA A 60 -27.80 -0.72 5.85
C ALA A 60 -28.16 0.01 7.17
N ALA A 61 -29.40 -0.13 7.66
CA ALA A 61 -29.87 0.65 8.81
C ALA A 61 -29.49 0.08 10.19
N ASP A 62 -29.10 -1.20 10.29
CA ASP A 62 -28.88 -1.89 11.59
C ASP A 62 -27.50 -2.57 11.70
N ARG A 63 -26.51 -2.17 10.92
CA ARG A 63 -25.16 -2.70 11.08
C ARG A 63 -24.55 -2.19 12.38
N THR A 64 -24.06 -3.10 13.19
CA THR A 64 -23.22 -2.80 14.37
C THR A 64 -21.84 -3.37 14.13
N TYR A 65 -20.82 -2.65 14.53
CA TYR A 65 -19.42 -3.04 14.42
C TYR A 65 -18.83 -3.21 15.80
N GLU A 66 -17.89 -4.13 15.97
CA GLU A 66 -17.20 -4.37 17.24
C GLU A 66 -16.27 -3.19 17.59
N ALA A 67 -15.64 -2.60 16.56
CA ALA A 67 -14.78 -1.41 16.70
C ALA A 67 -15.06 -0.38 15.60
N PRO A 68 -14.80 0.92 15.84
CA PRO A 68 -14.88 1.95 14.81
C PRO A 68 -14.01 1.68 13.57
N ALA A 69 -12.87 1.00 13.75
CA ALA A 69 -11.99 0.60 12.65
C ALA A 69 -12.69 -0.32 11.64
N ASP A 70 -13.56 -1.22 12.10
CA ASP A 70 -14.33 -2.11 11.21
C ASP A 70 -15.30 -1.33 10.33
N ALA A 71 -15.92 -0.28 10.89
CA ALA A 71 -16.79 0.61 10.11
C ALA A 71 -15.99 1.41 9.07
N LEU A 72 -14.76 1.82 9.38
CA LEU A 72 -13.85 2.47 8.43
C LEU A 72 -13.46 1.54 7.28
N LEU A 73 -13.16 0.27 7.58
CA LEU A 73 -12.87 -0.73 6.56
C LEU A 73 -14.08 -1.00 5.65
N GLN A 74 -15.27 -0.78 6.18
CA GLN A 74 -16.51 -0.88 5.40
C GLN A 74 -16.94 0.45 4.79
N ALA A 75 -16.20 1.54 4.97
CA ALA A 75 -16.58 2.91 4.58
C ALA A 75 -18.04 3.25 4.98
N ASP A 76 -18.47 2.79 6.17
CA ASP A 76 -19.79 3.07 6.73
C ASP A 76 -19.74 4.34 7.59
N ILE A 77 -19.60 5.47 6.90
CA ILE A 77 -19.48 6.79 7.55
C ILE A 77 -20.76 7.17 8.29
N ASP A 78 -21.91 6.77 7.80
CA ASP A 78 -23.20 7.01 8.49
C ASP A 78 -23.23 6.33 9.87
N TYR A 79 -22.68 5.14 9.98
CA TYR A 79 -22.52 4.47 11.28
C TYR A 79 -21.62 5.28 12.21
N LEU A 80 -20.47 5.71 11.72
CA LEU A 80 -19.50 6.50 12.52
C LEU A 80 -20.10 7.81 12.98
N ILE A 81 -20.84 8.51 12.13
CA ILE A 81 -21.54 9.76 12.50
C ILE A 81 -22.60 9.49 13.58
N ARG A 82 -23.42 8.43 13.42
CA ARG A 82 -24.42 8.05 14.44
C ARG A 82 -23.75 7.69 15.77
N GLN A 83 -22.63 6.98 15.74
CA GLN A 83 -21.86 6.65 16.94
C GLN A 83 -21.30 7.92 17.59
N GLY A 84 -20.65 8.80 16.81
CA GLY A 84 -20.13 10.07 17.30
C GLY A 84 -21.20 10.93 18.00
N ARG A 85 -22.42 11.01 17.44
CA ARG A 85 -23.55 11.70 18.09
C ARG A 85 -23.91 11.08 19.44
N ARG A 86 -23.85 9.76 19.58
CA ARG A 86 -24.11 9.05 20.84
C ARG A 86 -23.02 9.35 21.88
N GLU A 87 -21.74 9.32 21.47
CA GLU A 87 -20.61 9.59 22.36
C GLU A 87 -20.61 11.05 22.83
N ILE A 88 -20.89 12.01 21.93
CA ILE A 88 -21.03 13.43 22.29
C ILE A 88 -22.19 13.61 23.29
N ALA A 89 -23.32 12.95 23.07
CA ALA A 89 -24.49 13.04 23.96
C ALA A 89 -24.23 12.45 25.37
N ARG A 90 -23.26 11.52 25.49
CA ARG A 90 -22.82 10.96 26.78
C ARG A 90 -21.77 11.80 27.47
N GLY A 91 -21.23 12.83 26.82
CA GLY A 91 -20.09 13.61 27.29
C GLY A 91 -18.73 12.92 27.12
N GLU A 92 -18.67 11.87 26.30
CA GLU A 92 -17.46 11.06 25.99
C GLU A 92 -16.89 11.44 24.62
N SER A 93 -17.05 12.71 24.22
CA SER A 93 -16.57 13.17 22.91
C SER A 93 -15.04 13.28 22.89
N ASP A 94 -14.45 12.82 21.78
CA ASP A 94 -13.08 13.15 21.40
C ASP A 94 -13.05 14.06 20.16
N ALA A 95 -11.85 14.39 19.69
CA ALA A 95 -11.69 15.23 18.51
C ALA A 95 -12.21 14.57 17.24
N LEU A 96 -12.09 13.26 17.12
CA LEU A 96 -12.56 12.53 15.94
C LEU A 96 -14.09 12.60 15.85
N TRP A 97 -14.79 12.20 16.89
CA TRP A 97 -16.25 12.24 16.92
C TRP A 97 -16.81 13.65 16.69
N THR A 98 -16.20 14.64 17.36
CA THR A 98 -16.55 16.05 17.15
C THR A 98 -16.38 16.46 15.71
N THR A 99 -15.27 16.09 15.06
CA THR A 99 -14.98 16.46 13.68
C THR A 99 -15.95 15.80 12.69
N LEU A 100 -16.23 14.49 12.86
CA LEU A 100 -17.14 13.76 11.97
C LEU A 100 -18.58 14.29 12.06
N VAL A 101 -19.08 14.51 13.29
CA VAL A 101 -20.44 15.03 13.50
C VAL A 101 -20.58 16.48 13.03
N PHE A 102 -19.59 17.32 13.31
CA PHE A 102 -19.56 18.69 12.80
C PHE A 102 -19.62 18.73 11.26
N ALA A 103 -18.82 17.89 10.60
CA ALA A 103 -18.78 17.82 9.15
C ALA A 103 -20.14 17.45 8.56
N ASP A 104 -20.83 16.47 9.14
CA ASP A 104 -22.16 16.08 8.73
C ASP A 104 -23.20 17.19 8.97
N ASP A 105 -23.12 17.88 10.12
CA ASP A 105 -24.02 18.98 10.42
C ASP A 105 -23.85 20.14 9.43
N LEU A 106 -22.59 20.52 9.14
CA LEU A 106 -22.28 21.57 8.18
C LEU A 106 -22.71 21.19 6.76
N ALA A 107 -22.42 19.95 6.34
CA ALA A 107 -22.82 19.42 5.04
C ALA A 107 -24.33 19.41 4.83
N SER A 108 -25.07 19.27 5.92
CA SER A 108 -26.54 19.24 5.95
C SER A 108 -27.16 20.61 6.23
N ASN A 109 -26.40 21.70 6.25
CA ASN A 109 -26.79 23.07 6.58
C ASN A 109 -27.44 23.20 8.00
N ARG A 110 -27.01 22.33 8.94
CA ARG A 110 -27.44 22.38 10.35
C ARG A 110 -26.44 23.18 11.18
N ASN A 111 -26.32 24.49 10.90
CA ASN A 111 -25.28 25.34 11.49
C ASN A 111 -25.38 25.45 13.02
N ASP A 112 -26.63 25.44 13.59
CA ASP A 112 -26.81 25.46 15.04
C ASP A 112 -26.34 24.17 15.71
N ASP A 113 -26.58 23.02 15.08
CA ASP A 113 -26.09 21.71 15.54
C ASP A 113 -24.57 21.65 15.43
N ALA A 114 -23.99 22.09 14.29
CA ALA A 114 -22.55 22.19 14.11
C ALA A 114 -21.89 23.05 15.21
N ARG A 115 -22.51 24.17 15.56
CA ARG A 115 -22.05 25.04 16.65
C ARG A 115 -22.16 24.35 18.02
N ALA A 116 -23.23 23.60 18.27
CA ALA A 116 -23.38 22.82 19.51
C ALA A 116 -22.31 21.72 19.61
N THR A 117 -22.04 21.04 18.50
CA THR A 117 -20.99 20.02 18.39
C THR A 117 -19.61 20.59 18.73
N LEU A 118 -19.25 21.77 18.20
CA LEU A 118 -17.98 22.44 18.53
C LEU A 118 -17.85 22.83 20.01
N ARG A 119 -18.97 23.21 20.67
CA ARG A 119 -18.95 23.51 22.10
C ARG A 119 -18.68 22.29 22.97
N ALA A 120 -18.99 21.10 22.48
CA ALA A 120 -18.68 19.83 23.13
C ALA A 120 -17.27 19.35 22.86
N ALA A 121 -16.48 20.06 22.03
CA ALA A 121 -15.12 19.65 21.66
C ALA A 121 -14.20 19.61 22.87
N PRO A 122 -13.38 18.55 23.01
CA PRO A 122 -12.39 18.43 24.09
C PRO A 122 -11.28 19.47 23.93
N GLY A 123 -10.67 19.87 25.06
CA GLY A 123 -9.48 20.73 25.06
C GLY A 123 -8.21 20.02 24.60
N GLY A 124 -7.13 20.77 24.36
CA GLY A 124 -5.82 20.26 23.97
C GLY A 124 -5.59 20.19 22.47
N ILE A 125 -4.56 19.44 22.00
CA ILE A 125 -4.19 19.35 20.56
C ILE A 125 -5.35 18.85 19.70
N ASN A 126 -6.07 17.86 20.19
CA ASN A 126 -7.25 17.35 19.50
C ASN A 126 -8.38 18.39 19.43
N GLY A 127 -8.53 19.22 20.49
CA GLY A 127 -9.43 20.36 20.51
C GLY A 127 -8.99 21.47 19.55
N ALA A 128 -7.70 21.64 19.32
CA ALA A 128 -7.19 22.60 18.33
C ALA A 128 -7.60 22.22 16.90
N ILE A 129 -7.51 20.94 16.53
CA ILE A 129 -7.99 20.46 15.21
C ILE A 129 -9.50 20.70 15.07
N ALA A 130 -10.29 20.32 16.06
CA ALA A 130 -11.72 20.60 16.09
C ALA A 130 -12.04 22.11 16.06
N GLY A 131 -11.24 22.92 16.75
CA GLY A 131 -11.36 24.39 16.76
C GLY A 131 -11.10 25.03 15.40
N MET A 132 -10.34 24.40 14.52
CA MET A 132 -10.13 24.85 13.14
C MET A 132 -11.35 24.66 12.23
N LEU A 133 -12.39 24.01 12.71
CA LEU A 133 -13.65 23.85 12.00
C LEU A 133 -14.59 25.07 12.21
N GLU A 134 -14.47 25.78 13.34
CA GLU A 134 -15.26 27.00 13.61
C GLU A 134 -15.10 28.08 12.52
N PRO A 135 -13.91 28.34 11.97
CA PRO A 135 -13.73 29.24 10.84
C PRO A 135 -14.63 28.94 9.64
N PHE A 136 -14.78 27.65 9.30
CA PHE A 136 -15.63 27.25 8.18
C PHE A 136 -17.11 27.40 8.50
N LEU A 137 -17.53 27.21 9.76
CA LEU A 137 -18.89 27.51 10.17
C LEU A 137 -19.20 29.00 10.04
N LEU A 138 -18.26 29.86 10.47
CA LEU A 138 -18.39 31.31 10.30
C LEU A 138 -18.48 31.71 8.84
N ALA A 139 -17.69 31.05 7.97
CA ALA A 139 -17.75 31.27 6.52
C ALA A 139 -19.11 30.83 5.93
N ALA A 140 -19.66 29.70 6.37
CA ALA A 140 -20.98 29.21 5.97
C ALA A 140 -22.11 30.17 6.37
N GLU A 141 -21.92 30.94 7.43
CA GLU A 141 -22.83 31.99 7.90
C GLU A 141 -22.58 33.35 7.23
N GLY A 142 -21.65 33.43 6.27
CA GLY A 142 -21.31 34.66 5.56
C GLY A 142 -20.28 35.55 6.26
N HIS A 143 -19.64 35.05 7.32
CA HIS A 143 -18.68 35.80 8.16
C HIS A 143 -17.24 35.40 7.88
N VAL A 144 -16.78 35.44 6.62
CA VAL A 144 -15.47 34.94 6.19
C VAL A 144 -14.33 35.64 6.92
N ASP A 145 -14.35 36.97 7.08
CA ASP A 145 -13.26 37.69 7.75
C ASP A 145 -13.11 37.26 9.23
N ARG A 146 -14.23 37.05 9.93
CA ARG A 146 -14.21 36.51 11.29
C ARG A 146 -13.69 35.08 11.32
N GLY A 147 -13.98 34.28 10.29
CA GLY A 147 -13.38 32.95 10.13
C GLY A 147 -11.86 33.03 10.00
N VAL A 148 -11.33 33.94 9.19
CA VAL A 148 -9.90 34.18 9.04
C VAL A 148 -9.26 34.64 10.33
N GLU A 149 -9.86 35.65 11.01
CA GLU A 149 -9.40 36.10 12.34
C GLU A 149 -9.33 34.95 13.35
N ARG A 150 -10.27 34.00 13.28
CA ARG A 150 -10.29 32.81 14.15
C ARG A 150 -9.17 31.83 13.81
N VAL A 151 -8.82 31.63 12.53
CA VAL A 151 -7.65 30.87 12.10
C VAL A 151 -6.40 31.50 12.68
N ASP A 152 -6.22 32.82 12.54
CA ASP A 152 -5.06 33.53 13.01
C ASP A 152 -4.87 33.40 14.53
N ALA A 153 -5.96 33.51 15.31
CA ALA A 153 -5.95 33.33 16.75
C ALA A 153 -5.61 31.90 17.22
N SER A 154 -5.75 30.91 16.32
CA SER A 154 -5.47 29.49 16.62
C SER A 154 -4.15 29.01 16.02
N SER A 155 -3.46 29.82 15.23
CA SER A 155 -2.29 29.43 14.44
C SER A 155 -1.12 28.94 15.30
N ASP A 156 -0.90 29.52 16.49
CA ASP A 156 0.20 29.14 17.38
C ASP A 156 0.05 27.72 17.97
N ASN A 157 -1.15 27.14 17.91
CA ASN A 157 -1.45 25.83 18.47
C ASN A 157 -1.44 24.71 17.41
N LEU A 158 -1.20 25.04 16.14
CA LEU A 158 -1.21 24.09 15.06
C LEU A 158 0.09 24.17 14.26
N PRO A 159 0.60 23.02 13.80
CA PRO A 159 1.79 23.02 12.97
C PRO A 159 1.50 23.61 11.59
N ALA A 160 2.45 24.42 11.09
CA ALA A 160 2.44 24.85 9.71
C ALA A 160 2.47 23.60 8.76
N PRO A 161 1.78 23.61 7.64
CA PRO A 161 1.03 24.70 7.03
C PRO A 161 -0.51 24.57 7.20
N LEU A 162 -1.00 23.94 8.28
CA LEU A 162 -2.45 23.73 8.50
C LEU A 162 -3.26 25.03 8.58
N PRO A 163 -2.81 26.06 9.34
CA PRO A 163 -3.55 27.33 9.39
C PRO A 163 -3.59 28.05 8.04
N GLU A 164 -2.45 28.08 7.32
CA GLU A 164 -2.36 28.72 6.01
C GLU A 164 -3.28 28.07 4.99
N MET A 165 -3.33 26.71 4.98
CA MET A 165 -4.25 25.98 4.11
C MET A 165 -5.71 26.31 4.44
N ALA A 166 -6.10 26.35 5.71
CA ALA A 166 -7.45 26.72 6.12
C ALA A 166 -7.81 28.12 5.64
N ARG A 167 -6.93 29.10 5.82
CA ARG A 167 -7.12 30.49 5.37
C ARG A 167 -7.29 30.57 3.85
N GLY A 168 -6.45 29.88 3.10
CA GLY A 168 -6.53 29.82 1.64
C GLY A 168 -7.89 29.26 1.18
N LEU A 169 -8.32 28.14 1.77
CA LEU A 169 -9.60 27.50 1.44
C LEU A 169 -10.82 28.35 1.82
N LEU A 170 -10.76 29.11 2.94
CA LEU A 170 -11.81 30.06 3.33
C LEU A 170 -11.98 31.17 2.29
N PHE A 171 -10.89 31.82 1.87
CA PHE A 171 -10.95 32.82 0.82
C PHE A 171 -11.43 32.25 -0.50
N GLU A 172 -10.95 31.07 -0.87
CA GLU A 172 -11.33 30.42 -2.12
C GLU A 172 -12.83 30.09 -2.14
N SER A 173 -13.37 29.51 -1.06
CA SER A 173 -14.80 29.18 -0.96
C SER A 173 -15.73 30.42 -0.95
N ALA A 174 -15.19 31.57 -0.55
CA ALA A 174 -15.87 32.85 -0.61
C ALA A 174 -15.74 33.56 -1.97
N GLY A 175 -15.08 32.96 -2.96
CA GLY A 175 -14.78 33.59 -4.25
C GLY A 175 -13.72 34.71 -4.20
N ARG A 176 -13.04 34.87 -3.06
CA ARG A 176 -12.00 35.89 -2.83
C ARG A 176 -10.65 35.37 -3.37
N LEU A 177 -10.61 35.06 -4.68
CA LEU A 177 -9.51 34.33 -5.31
C LEU A 177 -8.16 35.07 -5.26
N ASN A 178 -8.14 36.41 -5.26
CA ASN A 178 -6.88 37.16 -5.16
C ASN A 178 -6.24 37.01 -3.78
N GLU A 179 -7.02 36.94 -2.72
CA GLU A 179 -6.56 36.74 -1.35
C GLU A 179 -6.14 35.29 -1.14
N ALA A 180 -6.91 34.33 -1.68
CA ALA A 180 -6.52 32.92 -1.70
C ALA A 180 -5.17 32.75 -2.42
N ALA A 181 -4.97 33.38 -3.60
CA ALA A 181 -3.73 33.35 -4.34
C ALA A 181 -2.55 33.89 -3.54
N ALA A 182 -2.73 34.98 -2.78
CA ALA A 182 -1.69 35.56 -1.93
C ALA A 182 -1.26 34.59 -0.82
N VAL A 183 -2.24 33.94 -0.16
CA VAL A 183 -1.96 32.94 0.89
C VAL A 183 -1.22 31.74 0.32
N TYR A 184 -1.69 31.17 -0.80
CA TYR A 184 -1.06 30.00 -1.42
C TYR A 184 0.35 30.34 -1.96
N ALA A 185 0.55 31.53 -2.53
CA ALA A 185 1.87 31.98 -2.98
C ALA A 185 2.87 32.07 -1.81
N GLN A 186 2.43 32.59 -0.66
CA GLN A 186 3.23 32.63 0.56
C GLN A 186 3.57 31.21 1.07
N MET A 187 2.59 30.30 1.08
CA MET A 187 2.83 28.90 1.43
C MET A 187 3.89 28.26 0.52
N VAL A 188 3.73 28.41 -0.80
CA VAL A 188 4.65 27.85 -1.80
C VAL A 188 6.06 28.42 -1.64
N ALA A 189 6.19 29.72 -1.34
CA ALA A 189 7.50 30.35 -1.11
C ALA A 189 8.25 29.78 0.11
N GLY A 190 7.55 29.22 1.07
CA GLY A 190 8.10 28.58 2.27
C GLY A 190 8.37 27.07 2.12
N LEU A 191 8.02 26.46 0.99
CA LEU A 191 8.14 25.02 0.77
C LEU A 191 9.41 24.66 -0.01
N ASP A 192 10.00 23.50 0.33
CA ASP A 192 11.01 22.89 -0.54
C ASP A 192 10.30 22.28 -1.77
N THR A 193 10.54 22.87 -2.93
CA THR A 193 9.99 22.43 -4.21
C THR A 193 10.93 21.47 -4.96
N THR A 194 11.95 20.95 -4.28
CA THR A 194 12.83 19.90 -4.79
C THR A 194 12.17 18.55 -4.57
N PRO A 195 11.92 17.75 -5.61
CA PRO A 195 11.40 16.40 -5.42
C PRO A 195 12.34 15.57 -4.53
N PRO A 196 11.81 14.69 -3.67
CA PRO A 196 12.64 13.75 -2.93
C PRO A 196 13.41 12.88 -3.92
N GLY A 197 14.62 12.46 -3.55
CA GLY A 197 15.39 11.49 -4.33
C GLY A 197 14.65 10.13 -4.41
N ASP A 198 15.04 9.33 -5.38
CA ASP A 198 14.43 8.02 -5.63
C ASP A 198 14.86 6.94 -4.63
N ALA A 199 15.91 7.19 -3.84
CA ALA A 199 16.37 6.26 -2.81
C ALA A 199 15.44 6.30 -1.60
N GLU A 200 15.26 5.12 -0.97
CA GLU A 200 14.59 5.06 0.33
C GLU A 200 15.30 6.02 1.31
N PRO A 201 14.53 6.83 2.06
CA PRO A 201 15.11 7.75 3.02
C PRO A 201 15.83 6.95 4.11
N THR A 202 17.13 7.19 4.24
CA THR A 202 18.00 6.54 5.24
C THR A 202 18.28 7.45 6.43
N THR A 203 18.01 8.74 6.28
CA THR A 203 18.20 9.76 7.31
C THR A 203 16.87 10.44 7.67
N GLN A 204 16.81 10.97 8.89
CA GLN A 204 15.65 11.77 9.34
C GLN A 204 15.36 12.97 8.43
N GLU A 205 16.40 13.57 7.86
CA GLU A 205 16.26 14.71 6.93
C GLU A 205 15.63 14.29 5.61
N GLU A 206 16.10 13.19 5.01
CA GLU A 206 15.51 12.62 3.79
C GLU A 206 14.06 12.19 4.00
N PHE A 207 13.77 11.58 5.15
CA PHE A 207 12.41 11.21 5.51
C PHE A 207 11.51 12.44 5.66
N ASN A 208 11.97 13.49 6.37
CA ASN A 208 11.22 14.74 6.50
C ASN A 208 10.99 15.41 5.14
N ARG A 209 11.97 15.35 4.23
CA ARG A 209 11.84 15.87 2.87
C ARG A 209 10.77 15.09 2.09
N ALA A 210 10.77 13.77 2.21
CA ALA A 210 9.78 12.91 1.61
C ALA A 210 8.36 13.20 2.14
N LEU A 211 8.20 13.38 3.46
CA LEU A 211 6.93 13.80 4.07
C LEU A 211 6.44 15.16 3.56
N ASN A 212 7.35 16.11 3.43
CA ASN A 212 7.00 17.45 2.96
C ASN A 212 6.60 17.46 1.47
N ALA A 213 7.06 16.48 0.69
CA ALA A 213 6.75 16.40 -0.74
C ALA A 213 5.25 16.34 -1.02
N ALA A 214 4.49 15.53 -0.29
CA ALA A 214 3.05 15.40 -0.47
C ALA A 214 2.31 16.68 -0.06
N ARG A 215 2.71 17.30 1.06
CA ARG A 215 2.19 18.61 1.51
C ARG A 215 2.47 19.70 0.47
N THR A 216 3.70 19.72 -0.06
CA THR A 216 4.10 20.62 -1.14
C THR A 216 3.21 20.43 -2.35
N THR A 217 3.00 19.19 -2.79
CA THR A 217 2.17 18.87 -3.96
C THR A 217 0.76 19.43 -3.82
N ASN A 218 0.10 19.21 -2.68
CA ASN A 218 -1.26 19.70 -2.44
C ASN A 218 -1.34 21.22 -2.40
N ALA A 219 -0.43 21.89 -1.68
CA ALA A 219 -0.40 23.35 -1.58
C ALA A 219 -0.14 24.01 -2.94
N VAL A 220 0.84 23.50 -3.70
CA VAL A 220 1.20 24.03 -5.02
C VAL A 220 0.07 23.76 -6.03
N TYR A 221 -0.59 22.61 -5.95
CA TYR A 221 -1.72 22.32 -6.83
C TYR A 221 -2.89 23.28 -6.60
N ARG A 222 -3.21 23.60 -5.33
CA ARG A 222 -4.23 24.64 -5.03
C ARG A 222 -3.82 26.01 -5.56
N ALA A 223 -2.56 26.41 -5.40
CA ALA A 223 -2.03 27.63 -5.98
C ALA A 223 -2.18 27.66 -7.50
N ALA A 224 -1.88 26.53 -8.18
CA ALA A 224 -2.04 26.40 -9.63
C ALA A 224 -3.49 26.60 -10.07
N LEU A 225 -4.45 25.94 -9.41
CA LEU A 225 -5.87 26.04 -9.72
C LEU A 225 -6.40 27.48 -9.56
N VAL A 226 -6.03 28.15 -8.46
CA VAL A 226 -6.46 29.52 -8.21
C VAL A 226 -5.84 30.51 -9.22
N ALA A 227 -4.54 30.38 -9.52
CA ALA A 227 -3.87 31.18 -10.54
C ALA A 227 -4.49 30.95 -11.94
N HIS A 228 -4.85 29.69 -12.25
CA HIS A 228 -5.53 29.32 -13.50
C HIS A 228 -6.91 29.98 -13.61
N ARG A 229 -7.74 29.95 -12.55
CA ARG A 229 -9.06 30.63 -12.50
C ARG A 229 -8.94 32.14 -12.63
N LEU A 230 -7.89 32.76 -12.09
CA LEU A 230 -7.61 34.18 -12.23
C LEU A 230 -7.07 34.57 -13.61
N GLY A 231 -6.83 33.62 -14.51
CA GLY A 231 -6.24 33.86 -15.82
C GLY A 231 -4.75 34.21 -15.77
N ARG A 232 -4.07 33.98 -14.66
CA ARG A 232 -2.63 34.23 -14.47
C ARG A 232 -1.82 33.09 -15.08
N ARG A 233 -1.82 32.99 -16.43
CA ARG A 233 -1.34 31.82 -17.17
C ARG A 233 0.10 31.40 -16.83
N ASP A 234 1.02 32.36 -16.78
CA ASP A 234 2.44 32.04 -16.52
C ASP A 234 2.68 31.59 -15.08
N GLU A 235 1.91 32.13 -14.14
CA GLU A 235 1.95 31.70 -12.75
C GLU A 235 1.36 30.29 -12.59
N ALA A 236 0.20 30.02 -13.19
CA ALA A 236 -0.41 28.71 -13.18
C ALA A 236 0.48 27.64 -13.83
N ARG A 237 1.07 27.94 -15.00
CA ARG A 237 2.02 27.05 -15.69
C ARG A 237 3.18 26.68 -14.79
N ARG A 238 3.82 27.66 -14.16
CA ARG A 238 4.94 27.43 -13.24
C ARG A 238 4.55 26.53 -12.06
N TYR A 239 3.36 26.74 -11.47
CA TYR A 239 2.89 25.89 -10.39
C TYR A 239 2.58 24.46 -10.87
N TYR A 240 1.92 24.28 -12.01
CA TYR A 240 1.71 22.95 -12.58
C TYR A 240 3.03 22.23 -12.92
N GLU A 241 4.04 22.95 -13.41
CA GLU A 241 5.38 22.39 -13.64
C GLU A 241 6.03 21.90 -12.34
N ILE A 242 5.84 22.63 -11.24
CA ILE A 242 6.31 22.18 -9.93
C ILE A 242 5.58 20.90 -9.54
N VAL A 243 4.25 20.89 -9.58
CA VAL A 243 3.44 19.70 -9.22
C VAL A 243 3.81 18.51 -10.09
N SER A 244 4.02 18.71 -11.40
CA SER A 244 4.39 17.63 -12.34
C SER A 244 5.73 16.96 -11.98
N ARG A 245 6.64 17.65 -11.31
CA ARG A 245 7.89 17.03 -10.81
C ARG A 245 7.65 16.07 -9.64
N PHE A 246 6.62 16.33 -8.81
CA PHE A 246 6.24 15.46 -7.70
C PHE A 246 5.23 14.38 -8.10
N ALA A 247 4.36 14.68 -9.06
CA ALA A 247 3.27 13.80 -9.50
C ALA A 247 3.16 13.80 -11.04
N PRO A 248 4.18 13.30 -11.76
CA PRO A 248 4.24 13.40 -13.23
C PRO A 248 3.15 12.61 -13.96
N ARG A 249 2.50 11.68 -13.27
CA ARG A 249 1.46 10.79 -13.82
C ARG A 249 0.04 11.19 -13.37
N SER A 250 -0.12 12.32 -12.65
CA SER A 250 -1.41 12.76 -12.11
C SER A 250 -2.34 13.19 -13.24
N ALA A 251 -3.49 12.53 -13.35
CA ALA A 251 -4.44 12.74 -14.43
C ALA A 251 -5.03 14.17 -14.42
N ASP A 252 -5.28 14.71 -13.25
CA ASP A 252 -5.79 16.05 -13.03
C ASP A 252 -4.78 17.14 -13.42
N VAL A 253 -3.51 16.96 -13.06
CA VAL A 253 -2.44 17.88 -13.43
C VAL A 253 -2.29 17.93 -14.95
N ILE A 254 -2.20 16.77 -15.60
CA ILE A 254 -2.10 16.65 -17.06
C ILE A 254 -3.30 17.31 -17.73
N ALA A 255 -4.52 17.02 -17.27
CA ALA A 255 -5.74 17.58 -17.83
C ALA A 255 -5.80 19.09 -17.67
N ASN A 256 -5.44 19.63 -16.49
CA ASN A 256 -5.46 21.07 -16.26
C ASN A 256 -4.36 21.83 -16.99
N GLN A 257 -3.18 21.24 -17.19
CA GLN A 257 -2.15 21.82 -18.06
C GLN A 257 -2.66 21.94 -19.51
N ALA A 258 -3.29 20.89 -20.04
CA ALA A 258 -3.85 20.94 -21.39
C ALA A 258 -4.96 22.00 -21.51
N ARG A 259 -5.83 22.11 -20.49
CA ARG A 259 -6.88 23.15 -20.45
C ARG A 259 -6.30 24.56 -20.35
N LEU A 260 -5.24 24.75 -19.55
CA LEU A 260 -4.53 26.04 -19.45
C LEU A 260 -3.99 26.47 -20.80
N GLU A 261 -3.33 25.58 -21.53
CA GLU A 261 -2.81 25.87 -22.87
C GLU A 261 -3.93 26.16 -23.89
N ALA A 262 -5.07 25.47 -23.76
CA ALA A 262 -6.26 25.71 -24.57
C ALA A 262 -7.04 26.99 -24.16
N GLY A 263 -6.63 27.68 -23.10
CA GLY A 263 -7.34 28.87 -22.58
C GLY A 263 -8.70 28.55 -21.95
N GLN A 264 -8.90 27.31 -21.50
CA GLN A 264 -10.10 26.85 -20.83
C GLN A 264 -9.89 26.95 -19.31
N PRO A 265 -10.96 27.13 -18.49
CA PRO A 265 -10.85 27.09 -17.03
C PRO A 265 -10.44 25.70 -16.54
N PRO A 266 -9.92 25.53 -15.31
CA PRO A 266 -9.68 24.21 -14.74
C PRO A 266 -10.99 23.40 -14.73
N PHE A 267 -10.88 22.06 -14.74
CA PHE A 267 -12.06 21.20 -14.78
C PHE A 267 -12.74 21.09 -13.41
N GLU A 268 -12.02 21.30 -12.30
CA GLU A 268 -12.62 21.33 -10.98
C GLU A 268 -13.57 22.53 -10.83
N ALA A 269 -14.69 22.29 -10.17
CA ALA A 269 -15.63 23.34 -9.83
C ALA A 269 -15.02 24.36 -8.83
N PRO A 270 -15.49 25.62 -8.80
CA PRO A 270 -15.21 26.52 -7.69
C PRO A 270 -15.64 25.90 -6.36
N LEU A 271 -14.84 26.10 -5.30
CA LEU A 271 -15.17 25.58 -3.98
C LEU A 271 -16.38 26.31 -3.39
N ASP A 272 -17.28 25.54 -2.80
CA ASP A 272 -18.20 26.02 -1.76
C ASP A 272 -17.62 25.73 -0.37
N THR A 273 -18.28 26.21 0.68
CA THR A 273 -17.79 26.02 2.06
C THR A 273 -17.72 24.54 2.46
N LYS A 274 -18.67 23.72 2.01
CA LYS A 274 -18.69 22.28 2.26
C LYS A 274 -17.47 21.60 1.64
N SER A 275 -17.22 21.87 0.36
CA SER A 275 -16.04 21.34 -0.34
C SER A 275 -14.73 21.86 0.27
N ALA A 276 -14.69 23.10 0.76
CA ALA A 276 -13.53 23.64 1.47
C ALA A 276 -13.24 22.90 2.78
N VAL A 277 -14.27 22.59 3.57
CA VAL A 277 -14.10 21.74 4.78
C VAL A 277 -13.62 20.35 4.40
N GLY A 278 -14.20 19.74 3.36
CA GLY A 278 -13.73 18.44 2.85
C GLY A 278 -12.26 18.48 2.45
N ARG A 279 -11.85 19.47 1.68
CA ARG A 279 -10.43 19.63 1.27
C ARG A 279 -9.51 19.88 2.46
N TRP A 280 -9.94 20.64 3.46
CA TRP A 280 -9.16 20.82 4.68
C TRP A 280 -9.01 19.49 5.44
N MET A 281 -10.07 18.69 5.58
CA MET A 281 -10.01 17.37 6.20
C MET A 281 -9.06 16.42 5.47
N LEU A 282 -9.08 16.43 4.13
CA LEU A 282 -8.15 15.64 3.32
C LEU A 282 -6.70 16.03 3.60
N PHE A 283 -6.42 17.32 3.72
CA PHE A 283 -5.09 17.82 4.04
C PHE A 283 -4.65 17.44 5.46
N VAL A 284 -5.55 17.53 6.46
CA VAL A 284 -5.28 17.09 7.83
C VAL A 284 -5.09 15.57 7.91
N SER A 285 -5.91 14.81 7.19
CA SER A 285 -5.76 13.35 7.10
C SER A 285 -4.35 12.96 6.62
N GLU A 286 -3.87 13.60 5.58
CA GLU A 286 -2.52 13.37 5.07
C GLU A 286 -1.45 13.71 6.12
N TYR A 287 -1.63 14.84 6.82
CA TYR A 287 -0.74 15.25 7.90
C TYR A 287 -0.66 14.20 9.02
N LEU A 288 -1.81 13.69 9.48
CA LEU A 288 -1.88 12.67 10.54
C LEU A 288 -1.27 11.35 10.07
N THR A 289 -1.64 10.87 8.89
CA THR A 289 -1.11 9.61 8.34
C THR A 289 0.41 9.65 8.22
N GLN A 290 0.96 10.76 7.74
CA GLN A 290 2.41 10.93 7.64
C GLN A 290 3.09 10.95 9.02
N THR A 291 2.47 11.63 10.00
CA THR A 291 3.00 11.70 11.37
C THR A 291 3.00 10.32 12.05
N ASP A 292 1.93 9.55 11.88
CA ASP A 292 1.81 8.20 12.44
C ASP A 292 2.77 7.21 11.74
N SER A 293 2.96 7.34 10.43
CA SER A 293 3.97 6.55 9.69
C SER A 293 5.39 6.86 10.17
N LEU A 294 5.71 8.13 10.42
CA LEU A 294 6.99 8.53 11.00
C LEU A 294 7.19 7.94 12.40
N ARG A 295 6.15 8.01 13.25
CA ARG A 295 6.20 7.44 14.58
C ARG A 295 6.42 5.93 14.54
N ALA A 296 5.68 5.20 13.67
CA ALA A 296 5.82 3.76 13.50
C ALA A 296 7.24 3.38 13.06
N MET A 297 7.84 4.15 12.14
CA MET A 297 9.22 3.94 11.70
C MET A 297 10.23 4.18 12.83
N ILE A 298 10.09 5.27 13.62
CA ILE A 298 10.99 5.56 14.74
C ILE A 298 10.86 4.47 15.83
N GLU A 299 9.65 4.01 16.10
CA GLU A 299 9.35 2.95 17.07
C GLU A 299 9.63 1.54 16.54
N GLN A 300 10.09 1.42 15.29
CA GLN A 300 10.32 0.15 14.58
C GLN A 300 9.09 -0.78 14.62
N ARG A 301 7.90 -0.20 14.59
CA ARG A 301 6.63 -0.92 14.48
C ARG A 301 6.21 -0.96 13.02
N GLU A 302 5.65 -2.09 12.59
CA GLU A 302 4.89 -2.10 11.34
C GLU A 302 3.61 -1.26 11.52
N PRO A 303 3.23 -0.43 10.54
CA PRO A 303 1.97 0.29 10.60
C PRO A 303 0.82 -0.74 10.57
N ASP A 304 -0.01 -0.73 11.62
CA ASP A 304 -1.26 -1.50 11.64
C ASP A 304 -2.13 -1.08 10.46
N GLY A 305 -2.72 -2.01 9.75
CA GLY A 305 -3.41 -1.97 8.45
C GLY A 305 -4.06 -0.66 7.96
N LEU A 306 -4.67 0.15 8.83
CA LEU A 306 -4.98 1.56 8.60
C LEU A 306 -3.91 2.39 9.32
N ALA A 307 -3.05 3.05 8.57
CA ALA A 307 -1.88 3.79 9.10
C ALA A 307 -2.24 4.79 10.22
N SER A 308 -3.47 5.29 10.23
CA SER A 308 -4.05 6.11 11.29
C SER A 308 -5.58 6.00 11.23
N PRO A 309 -6.26 5.46 12.24
CA PRO A 309 -7.72 5.43 12.25
C PRO A 309 -8.35 6.83 12.15
N SER A 310 -7.76 7.82 12.83
CA SER A 310 -8.21 9.21 12.74
C SER A 310 -7.96 9.82 11.36
N GLY A 311 -6.78 9.58 10.78
CA GLY A 311 -6.46 9.99 9.42
C GLY A 311 -7.40 9.36 8.40
N SER A 312 -7.67 8.06 8.52
CA SER A 312 -8.59 7.33 7.63
C SER A 312 -10.03 7.84 7.73
N ALA A 313 -10.51 8.16 8.94
CA ALA A 313 -11.84 8.74 9.12
C ALA A 313 -11.97 10.12 8.46
N LEU A 314 -10.99 11.00 8.68
CA LEU A 314 -10.95 12.32 8.03
C LEU A 314 -10.84 12.21 6.51
N LEU A 315 -10.07 11.24 6.01
CA LEU A 315 -9.97 10.94 4.57
C LEU A 315 -11.34 10.60 3.99
N GLN A 316 -12.05 9.65 4.60
CA GLN A 316 -13.34 9.18 4.11
C GLN A 316 -14.42 10.26 4.18
N VAL A 317 -14.48 11.04 5.25
CA VAL A 317 -15.40 12.19 5.35
C VAL A 317 -15.01 13.30 4.38
N GLY A 318 -13.72 13.57 4.24
CA GLY A 318 -13.22 14.58 3.31
C GLY A 318 -13.64 14.31 1.87
N VAL A 319 -13.57 13.06 1.39
CA VAL A 319 -14.00 12.69 0.02
C VAL A 319 -15.52 12.73 -0.16
N LEU A 320 -16.31 12.61 0.91
CA LEU A 320 -17.77 12.81 0.86
C LEU A 320 -18.13 14.29 0.74
N LEU A 321 -17.40 15.16 1.44
CA LEU A 321 -17.66 16.59 1.46
C LEU A 321 -17.09 17.30 0.23
N ALA A 322 -16.05 16.77 -0.41
CA ALA A 322 -15.43 17.30 -1.61
C ALA A 322 -15.72 16.39 -2.82
N PRO A 323 -16.87 16.57 -3.49
CA PRO A 323 -17.34 15.66 -4.55
C PRO A 323 -16.46 15.66 -5.80
N ASP A 324 -15.60 16.65 -5.99
CA ASP A 324 -14.63 16.75 -7.08
C ASP A 324 -13.25 16.18 -6.73
N ALA A 325 -13.03 15.72 -5.49
CA ALA A 325 -11.77 15.18 -5.01
C ALA A 325 -11.56 13.70 -5.44
N ASN A 326 -11.63 13.42 -6.74
CA ASN A 326 -11.57 12.05 -7.24
C ASN A 326 -10.19 11.40 -7.09
N ASP A 327 -9.12 12.18 -7.11
CA ASP A 327 -7.76 11.75 -6.75
C ASP A 327 -7.69 11.18 -5.32
N TRP A 328 -8.36 11.85 -4.39
CA TRP A 328 -8.44 11.41 -2.99
C TRP A 328 -9.37 10.20 -2.81
N ARG A 329 -10.42 10.07 -3.64
CA ARG A 329 -11.26 8.84 -3.66
C ARG A 329 -10.47 7.63 -4.11
N LEU A 330 -9.63 7.78 -5.15
CA LEU A 330 -8.70 6.73 -5.56
C LEU A 330 -7.78 6.34 -4.41
N TYR A 331 -7.16 7.33 -3.77
CA TYR A 331 -6.27 7.09 -2.63
C TYR A 331 -7.00 6.41 -1.47
N ALA A 332 -8.19 6.90 -1.08
CA ALA A 332 -8.98 6.33 0.00
C ALA A 332 -9.39 4.87 -0.29
N ALA A 333 -9.85 4.59 -1.52
CA ALA A 333 -10.23 3.23 -1.92
C ALA A 333 -9.04 2.28 -1.86
N GLN A 334 -7.86 2.71 -2.28
CA GLN A 334 -6.64 1.91 -2.23
C GLN A 334 -6.17 1.65 -0.79
N GLN A 335 -6.24 2.66 0.09
CA GLN A 335 -5.91 2.49 1.52
C GLN A 335 -6.84 1.48 2.20
N VAL A 336 -8.14 1.59 1.95
CA VAL A 336 -9.14 0.68 2.52
C VAL A 336 -8.98 -0.73 1.95
N LEU A 337 -8.70 -0.86 0.63
CA LEU A 337 -8.43 -2.15 -0.02
C LEU A 337 -7.17 -2.81 0.56
N GLY A 338 -6.08 -2.06 0.67
CA GLY A 338 -4.83 -2.55 1.26
C GLY A 338 -4.96 -3.01 2.71
N ALA A 339 -5.92 -2.45 3.46
CA ALA A 339 -6.27 -2.89 4.81
C ALA A 339 -7.31 -4.04 4.84
N GLY A 340 -7.65 -4.64 3.69
CA GLY A 340 -8.60 -5.75 3.58
C GLY A 340 -10.07 -5.34 3.50
N GLY A 341 -10.37 -4.05 3.44
CA GLY A 341 -11.75 -3.52 3.36
C GLY A 341 -12.33 -3.53 1.94
N VAL A 342 -12.45 -4.69 1.31
CA VAL A 342 -12.85 -4.86 -0.10
C VAL A 342 -14.17 -4.17 -0.43
N ASP A 343 -15.20 -4.32 0.42
CA ASP A 343 -16.51 -3.71 0.19
C ASP A 343 -16.51 -2.20 0.46
N GLY A 344 -15.69 -1.73 1.40
CA GLY A 344 -15.49 -0.31 1.66
C GLY A 344 -14.79 0.37 0.48
N ALA A 345 -13.72 -0.24 -0.03
CA ALA A 345 -13.02 0.25 -1.21
C ALA A 345 -13.96 0.36 -2.42
N GLN A 346 -14.83 -0.64 -2.63
CA GLN A 346 -15.85 -0.58 -3.69
C GLN A 346 -16.78 0.61 -3.52
N ARG A 347 -17.31 0.85 -2.30
CA ARG A 347 -18.20 2.00 -2.04
C ARG A 347 -17.52 3.33 -2.33
N ILE A 348 -16.25 3.47 -1.98
CA ILE A 348 -15.50 4.70 -2.23
C ILE A 348 -15.23 4.89 -3.72
N ILE A 349 -14.78 3.84 -4.43
CA ILE A 349 -14.44 3.95 -5.84
C ILE A 349 -15.66 4.17 -6.75
N ASP A 350 -16.84 3.71 -6.32
CA ASP A 350 -18.09 3.92 -7.06
C ASP A 350 -18.55 5.40 -7.03
N MET A 351 -18.01 6.22 -6.14
CA MET A 351 -18.23 7.66 -6.15
C MET A 351 -17.45 8.41 -7.25
N VAL A 352 -16.47 7.74 -7.93
CA VAL A 352 -15.73 8.36 -9.05
C VAL A 352 -16.58 8.29 -10.31
N PRO A 353 -16.97 9.45 -10.91
CA PRO A 353 -17.80 9.49 -12.11
C PRO A 353 -17.13 8.81 -13.30
N ALA A 354 -17.92 8.15 -14.13
CA ALA A 354 -17.42 7.43 -15.31
C ALA A 354 -16.84 8.35 -16.40
N ASP A 355 -17.23 9.62 -16.41
CA ASP A 355 -16.74 10.66 -17.32
C ASP A 355 -15.60 11.50 -16.72
N SER A 356 -15.13 11.13 -15.53
CA SER A 356 -14.01 11.79 -14.86
C SER A 356 -12.70 11.55 -15.61
N VAL A 357 -11.77 12.50 -15.52
CA VAL A 357 -10.36 12.30 -15.97
C VAL A 357 -9.68 11.13 -15.27
N PHE A 358 -10.22 10.72 -14.13
CA PHE A 358 -9.76 9.58 -13.32
C PHE A 358 -10.48 8.26 -13.61
N ALA A 359 -11.36 8.20 -14.62
CA ALA A 359 -12.18 7.00 -14.88
C ALA A 359 -11.32 5.75 -15.12
N ALA A 360 -10.23 5.87 -15.90
CA ALA A 360 -9.31 4.76 -16.14
C ALA A 360 -8.57 4.31 -14.88
N ASP A 361 -8.13 5.28 -14.04
CA ASP A 361 -7.48 4.99 -12.77
C ASP A 361 -8.46 4.29 -11.81
N ALA A 362 -9.73 4.71 -11.79
CA ALA A 362 -10.79 4.07 -11.00
C ALA A 362 -11.07 2.63 -11.48
N ASP A 363 -11.03 2.38 -12.78
CA ASP A 363 -11.20 1.03 -13.30
C ASP A 363 -10.00 0.12 -12.97
N ILE A 364 -8.78 0.63 -12.83
CA ILE A 364 -7.65 -0.13 -12.28
C ILE A 364 -7.93 -0.57 -10.83
N VAL A 365 -8.46 0.34 -9.99
CA VAL A 365 -8.83 -0.01 -8.61
C VAL A 365 -9.99 -1.02 -8.59
N ARG A 366 -11.02 -0.85 -9.43
CA ARG A 366 -12.11 -1.83 -9.56
C ARG A 366 -11.61 -3.21 -9.99
N ALA A 367 -10.63 -3.27 -10.90
CA ALA A 367 -10.02 -4.53 -11.30
C ALA A 367 -9.28 -5.20 -10.13
N SER A 368 -8.55 -4.43 -9.30
CA SER A 368 -7.90 -4.96 -8.11
C SER A 368 -8.92 -5.48 -7.09
N ILE A 369 -10.00 -4.75 -6.83
CA ILE A 369 -11.11 -5.21 -5.98
C ILE A 369 -11.72 -6.52 -6.49
N ALA A 370 -11.91 -6.64 -7.81
CA ALA A 370 -12.46 -7.85 -8.42
C ALA A 370 -11.50 -9.05 -8.29
N ILE A 371 -10.18 -8.81 -8.38
CA ILE A 371 -9.17 -9.85 -8.13
C ILE A 371 -9.26 -10.35 -6.68
N ASP A 372 -9.38 -9.45 -5.71
CA ASP A 372 -9.48 -9.83 -4.29
C ASP A 372 -10.79 -10.57 -3.97
N ARG A 373 -11.84 -10.34 -4.78
CA ARG A 373 -13.09 -11.11 -4.76
C ARG A 373 -13.05 -12.42 -5.55
N HIS A 374 -11.92 -12.73 -6.20
CA HIS A 374 -11.80 -13.86 -7.12
C HIS A 374 -12.79 -13.82 -8.30
N ASP A 375 -13.18 -12.61 -8.73
CA ASP A 375 -14.05 -12.37 -9.90
C ASP A 375 -13.20 -11.94 -11.10
N ASP A 376 -12.60 -12.94 -11.78
CA ASP A 376 -11.72 -12.71 -12.92
C ASP A 376 -12.45 -12.01 -14.07
N ALA A 377 -13.74 -12.32 -14.27
CA ALA A 377 -14.52 -11.72 -15.35
C ALA A 377 -14.71 -10.20 -15.12
N ALA A 378 -15.06 -9.81 -13.90
CA ALA A 378 -15.17 -8.40 -13.54
C ALA A 378 -13.81 -7.68 -13.60
N ALA A 379 -12.72 -8.34 -13.18
CA ALA A 379 -11.38 -7.78 -13.25
C ALA A 379 -10.94 -7.53 -14.71
N ILE A 380 -11.17 -8.47 -15.61
CA ILE A 380 -10.89 -8.34 -17.05
C ILE A 380 -11.73 -7.20 -17.64
N ALA A 381 -13.03 -7.15 -17.35
CA ALA A 381 -13.90 -6.10 -17.87
C ALA A 381 -13.47 -4.70 -17.40
N ALA A 382 -13.04 -4.55 -16.16
CA ALA A 382 -12.52 -3.29 -15.65
C ALA A 382 -11.17 -2.92 -16.32
N ALA A 383 -10.26 -3.87 -16.49
CA ALA A 383 -9.00 -3.67 -17.21
C ALA A 383 -9.22 -3.25 -18.68
N GLU A 384 -10.21 -3.83 -19.37
CA GLU A 384 -10.56 -3.46 -20.73
C GLU A 384 -11.10 -2.02 -20.81
N ARG A 385 -11.95 -1.59 -19.86
CA ARG A 385 -12.41 -0.19 -19.79
C ARG A 385 -11.25 0.77 -19.51
N ALA A 386 -10.38 0.42 -18.54
CA ALA A 386 -9.19 1.21 -18.25
C ALA A 386 -8.30 1.35 -19.49
N SER A 387 -8.06 0.26 -20.23
CA SER A 387 -7.27 0.26 -21.46
C SER A 387 -7.88 1.14 -22.55
N ALA A 388 -9.22 1.09 -22.72
CA ALA A 388 -9.92 1.91 -23.69
C ALA A 388 -9.84 3.41 -23.38
N ALA A 389 -9.88 3.78 -22.09
CA ALA A 389 -9.81 5.17 -21.62
C ALA A 389 -8.37 5.67 -21.40
N ALA A 390 -7.37 4.80 -21.51
CA ALA A 390 -5.98 5.14 -21.20
C ALA A 390 -5.37 6.19 -22.14
N GLY A 391 -5.77 6.22 -23.42
CA GLY A 391 -5.08 7.03 -24.43
C GLY A 391 -3.60 6.63 -24.50
N ASP A 392 -2.72 7.62 -24.37
CA ASP A 392 -1.26 7.43 -24.35
C ASP A 392 -0.68 7.41 -22.93
N ARG A 393 -1.51 7.28 -21.90
CA ARG A 393 -1.06 7.15 -20.50
C ARG A 393 -0.44 5.76 -20.28
N TRP A 394 0.86 5.67 -20.55
CA TRP A 394 1.61 4.42 -20.45
C TRP A 394 1.48 3.77 -19.06
N SER A 395 1.32 4.54 -17.99
CA SER A 395 1.18 4.04 -16.62
C SER A 395 -0.13 3.23 -16.43
N ILE A 396 -1.24 3.69 -17.03
CA ILE A 396 -2.51 2.94 -17.02
C ILE A 396 -2.38 1.67 -17.84
N ILE A 397 -1.75 1.76 -19.02
CA ILE A 397 -1.52 0.61 -19.91
C ILE A 397 -0.65 -0.43 -19.21
N SER A 398 0.39 0.00 -18.49
CA SER A 398 1.24 -0.88 -17.68
C SER A 398 0.45 -1.53 -16.54
N SER A 399 -0.42 -0.78 -15.84
CA SER A 399 -1.28 -1.33 -14.79
C SER A 399 -2.27 -2.36 -15.34
N VAL A 400 -2.83 -2.14 -16.54
CA VAL A 400 -3.65 -3.14 -17.23
C VAL A 400 -2.83 -4.41 -17.52
N GLY A 401 -1.58 -4.27 -17.95
CA GLY A 401 -0.66 -5.39 -18.13
C GLY A 401 -0.45 -6.18 -16.83
N ASP A 402 -0.28 -5.49 -15.70
CA ASP A 402 -0.13 -6.15 -14.40
C ASP A 402 -1.39 -6.88 -13.96
N ILE A 403 -2.57 -6.32 -14.18
CA ILE A 403 -3.84 -7.00 -13.91
C ILE A 403 -3.92 -8.30 -14.71
N TYR A 404 -3.64 -8.27 -16.02
CA TYR A 404 -3.62 -9.50 -16.83
C TYR A 404 -2.57 -10.50 -16.35
N ARG A 405 -1.40 -10.04 -15.93
CA ARG A 405 -0.36 -10.91 -15.36
C ARG A 405 -0.85 -11.60 -14.06
N ARG A 406 -1.46 -10.84 -13.14
CA ARG A 406 -2.04 -11.38 -11.89
C ARG A 406 -3.15 -12.40 -12.15
N LEU A 407 -3.89 -12.23 -13.23
CA LEU A 407 -4.91 -13.19 -13.69
C LEU A 407 -4.33 -14.38 -14.47
N GLY A 408 -3.01 -14.41 -14.71
CA GLY A 408 -2.36 -15.50 -15.47
C GLY A 408 -2.48 -15.38 -16.98
N HIS A 409 -2.94 -14.23 -17.51
CA HIS A 409 -3.08 -13.95 -18.94
C HIS A 409 -1.83 -13.29 -19.51
N ALA A 410 -0.70 -14.00 -19.53
CA ALA A 410 0.57 -13.49 -20.06
C ALA A 410 0.46 -13.10 -21.55
N ASP A 411 -0.39 -13.75 -22.32
CA ASP A 411 -0.72 -13.46 -23.72
C ASP A 411 -1.32 -12.07 -23.92
N ARG A 412 -2.00 -11.50 -22.91
CA ARG A 412 -2.52 -10.14 -22.88
C ARG A 412 -1.59 -9.16 -22.16
N ALA A 413 -0.91 -9.62 -21.11
CA ALA A 413 0.00 -8.80 -20.31
C ALA A 413 1.19 -8.31 -21.12
N ILE A 414 1.87 -9.20 -21.86
CA ILE A 414 3.07 -8.85 -22.63
C ILE A 414 2.76 -7.78 -23.70
N PRO A 415 1.71 -7.88 -24.52
CA PRO A 415 1.36 -6.80 -25.45
C PRO A 415 1.01 -5.47 -24.78
N ALA A 416 0.39 -5.49 -23.59
CA ALA A 416 0.12 -4.26 -22.85
C ALA A 416 1.43 -3.59 -22.41
N PHE A 417 2.40 -4.35 -21.89
CA PHE A 417 3.71 -3.82 -21.54
C PHE A 417 4.51 -3.36 -22.77
N ASP A 418 4.40 -4.07 -23.93
CA ASP A 418 5.02 -3.63 -25.18
C ASP A 418 4.49 -2.25 -25.60
N ARG A 419 3.17 -2.03 -25.51
CA ARG A 419 2.57 -0.72 -25.77
C ARG A 419 3.05 0.33 -24.75
N ALA A 420 3.08 0.02 -23.47
CA ALA A 420 3.60 0.93 -22.44
C ALA A 420 5.05 1.32 -22.73
N LEU A 421 5.91 0.37 -23.10
CA LEU A 421 7.32 0.60 -23.47
C LEU A 421 7.49 1.46 -24.71
N SER A 422 6.53 1.49 -25.61
CA SER A 422 6.55 2.37 -26.80
C SER A 422 6.22 3.83 -26.46
N LEU A 423 5.59 4.09 -25.30
CA LEU A 423 5.10 5.39 -24.88
C LEU A 423 5.94 6.01 -23.76
N VAL A 424 6.55 5.19 -22.92
CA VAL A 424 7.36 5.66 -21.79
C VAL A 424 8.65 6.28 -22.28
N THR A 425 8.94 7.51 -21.83
CA THR A 425 10.14 8.28 -22.20
C THR A 425 11.15 8.39 -21.06
N ASP A 426 10.69 8.37 -19.82
CA ASP A 426 11.58 8.41 -18.66
C ASP A 426 12.33 7.08 -18.53
N PRO A 427 13.67 7.10 -18.35
CA PRO A 427 14.45 5.86 -18.27
C PRO A 427 14.07 4.98 -17.08
N LYS A 428 13.80 5.55 -15.90
CA LYS A 428 13.46 4.80 -14.72
C LYS A 428 12.08 4.14 -14.86
N ASP A 429 11.08 4.91 -15.33
CA ASP A 429 9.76 4.38 -15.66
C ASP A 429 9.86 3.22 -16.68
N ARG A 430 10.79 3.34 -17.63
CA ARG A 430 11.07 2.30 -18.61
C ARG A 430 11.66 1.05 -17.97
N ALA A 431 12.57 1.20 -17.00
CA ALA A 431 13.12 0.07 -16.24
C ALA A 431 12.02 -0.67 -15.46
N ASP A 432 11.10 0.07 -14.83
CA ASP A 432 9.96 -0.52 -14.12
C ASP A 432 9.10 -1.37 -15.07
N VAL A 433 8.72 -0.83 -16.23
CA VAL A 433 7.90 -1.57 -17.21
C VAL A 433 8.64 -2.77 -17.80
N LEU A 434 9.96 -2.69 -18.01
CA LEU A 434 10.78 -3.84 -18.40
C LEU A 434 10.77 -4.93 -17.33
N GLY A 435 10.87 -4.56 -16.05
CA GLY A 435 10.76 -5.50 -14.93
C GLY A 435 9.40 -6.21 -14.88
N TYR A 436 8.30 -5.48 -15.06
CA TYR A 436 6.95 -6.08 -15.13
C TYR A 436 6.80 -7.00 -16.35
N ARG A 437 7.32 -6.62 -17.52
CA ARG A 437 7.31 -7.48 -18.69
C ARG A 437 8.19 -8.73 -18.52
N ALA A 438 9.35 -8.59 -17.87
CA ALA A 438 10.20 -9.73 -17.52
C ALA A 438 9.44 -10.74 -16.67
N TYR A 439 8.70 -10.25 -15.67
CA TYR A 439 7.89 -11.11 -14.82
C TYR A 439 6.75 -11.79 -15.60
N ALA A 440 6.06 -11.07 -16.48
CA ALA A 440 5.03 -11.64 -17.36
C ALA A 440 5.60 -12.71 -18.31
N ARG A 441 6.78 -12.48 -18.88
CA ARG A 441 7.50 -13.45 -19.73
C ARG A 441 7.91 -14.69 -18.95
N ARG A 442 8.41 -14.52 -17.72
CA ARG A 442 8.68 -15.64 -16.82
C ARG A 442 7.43 -16.48 -16.59
N PHE A 443 6.29 -15.85 -16.33
CA PHE A 443 5.00 -16.53 -16.18
C PHE A 443 4.57 -17.29 -17.44
N ALA A 444 4.90 -16.77 -18.62
CA ALA A 444 4.67 -17.45 -19.91
C ALA A 444 5.67 -18.59 -20.18
N GLY A 445 6.73 -18.75 -19.38
CA GLY A 445 7.82 -19.69 -19.61
C GLY A 445 8.89 -19.19 -20.59
N ASP A 446 8.82 -17.91 -21.01
CA ASP A 446 9.87 -17.26 -21.83
C ASP A 446 11.01 -16.77 -20.93
N VAL A 447 11.82 -17.70 -20.42
CA VAL A 447 12.93 -17.40 -19.50
C VAL A 447 13.98 -16.52 -20.17
N SER A 448 14.30 -16.75 -21.43
CA SER A 448 15.32 -15.95 -22.14
C SER A 448 14.87 -14.52 -22.39
N GLY A 449 13.61 -14.31 -22.75
CA GLY A 449 13.02 -12.98 -22.88
C GLY A 449 12.94 -12.25 -21.55
N ALA A 450 12.58 -12.94 -20.46
CA ALA A 450 12.56 -12.38 -19.12
C ALA A 450 13.97 -11.94 -18.68
N THR A 451 14.97 -12.76 -18.89
CA THR A 451 16.38 -12.44 -18.60
C THR A 451 16.85 -11.23 -19.39
N ALA A 452 16.51 -11.13 -20.68
CA ALA A 452 16.89 -10.00 -21.52
C ALA A 452 16.25 -8.68 -21.05
N ASP A 453 14.96 -8.69 -20.74
CA ASP A 453 14.27 -7.51 -20.20
C ASP A 453 14.86 -7.07 -18.86
N MET A 454 15.13 -8.03 -17.99
CA MET A 454 15.66 -7.73 -16.66
C MET A 454 17.10 -7.19 -16.70
N ARG A 455 17.93 -7.68 -17.62
CA ARG A 455 19.25 -7.08 -17.86
C ARG A 455 19.14 -5.63 -18.34
N ALA A 456 18.24 -5.36 -19.29
CA ALA A 456 18.01 -4.00 -19.76
C ALA A 456 17.48 -3.07 -18.65
N ALA A 457 16.60 -3.56 -17.76
CA ALA A 457 16.13 -2.81 -16.60
C ALA A 457 17.29 -2.51 -15.63
N PHE A 458 18.11 -3.51 -15.32
CA PHE A 458 19.26 -3.38 -14.42
C PHE A 458 20.34 -2.42 -14.93
N GLU A 459 20.52 -2.30 -16.24
CA GLU A 459 21.44 -1.30 -16.84
C GLU A 459 20.97 0.14 -16.59
N ILE A 460 19.65 0.34 -16.45
CA ILE A 460 19.06 1.68 -16.26
C ILE A 460 18.92 1.99 -14.77
N ASP A 461 18.42 1.04 -13.97
CA ASP A 461 18.12 1.21 -12.56
C ASP A 461 18.76 0.09 -11.73
N GLN A 462 19.53 0.48 -10.71
CA GLN A 462 20.18 -0.42 -9.76
C GLN A 462 19.64 -0.24 -8.33
N SER A 463 18.38 0.20 -8.21
CA SER A 463 17.67 0.21 -6.93
C SER A 463 17.63 -1.20 -6.30
N VAL A 464 17.39 -1.26 -5.01
CA VAL A 464 17.29 -2.54 -4.28
C VAL A 464 16.23 -3.44 -4.93
N ASP A 465 15.07 -2.87 -5.27
CA ASP A 465 13.94 -3.61 -5.85
C ASP A 465 14.30 -4.20 -7.22
N THR A 466 14.89 -3.39 -8.10
CA THR A 466 15.35 -3.87 -9.42
C THR A 466 16.40 -4.98 -9.28
N ARG A 467 17.34 -4.85 -8.33
CA ARG A 467 18.35 -5.87 -8.07
C ARG A 467 17.76 -7.16 -7.49
N LEU A 468 16.77 -7.07 -6.60
CA LEU A 468 16.08 -8.26 -6.07
C LEU A 468 15.30 -8.99 -7.16
N LEU A 469 14.58 -8.23 -8.01
CA LEU A 469 13.88 -8.81 -9.15
C LEU A 469 14.86 -9.43 -10.16
N TYR A 470 16.01 -8.78 -10.41
CA TYR A 470 17.09 -9.32 -11.23
C TYR A 470 17.55 -10.67 -10.71
N VAL A 471 17.82 -10.78 -9.41
CA VAL A 471 18.20 -12.05 -8.77
C VAL A 471 17.11 -13.10 -9.01
N SER A 472 15.86 -12.78 -8.72
CA SER A 472 14.74 -13.73 -8.85
C SER A 472 14.58 -14.26 -10.28
N ILE A 473 14.63 -13.41 -11.28
CA ILE A 473 14.44 -13.80 -12.69
C ILE A 473 15.64 -14.62 -13.19
N LEU A 474 16.87 -14.20 -12.89
CA LEU A 474 18.06 -14.86 -13.41
C LEU A 474 18.30 -16.24 -12.78
N MET A 475 17.78 -16.50 -11.59
CA MET A 475 17.90 -17.82 -10.97
C MET A 475 17.19 -18.93 -11.77
N ASP A 476 16.16 -18.60 -12.55
CA ASP A 476 15.47 -19.56 -13.43
C ASP A 476 16.21 -19.82 -14.75
N ASP A 477 17.18 -18.96 -15.12
CA ASP A 477 17.96 -19.12 -16.36
C ASP A 477 19.25 -19.94 -16.10
N PRO A 478 19.37 -21.14 -16.69
CA PRO A 478 20.57 -21.97 -16.53
C PRO A 478 21.87 -21.31 -16.99
N SER A 479 21.79 -20.30 -17.85
CA SER A 479 22.94 -19.57 -18.37
C SER A 479 23.31 -18.33 -17.55
N ALA A 480 22.38 -17.78 -16.76
CA ALA A 480 22.49 -16.48 -16.11
C ALA A 480 22.50 -16.51 -14.56
N TRP A 481 22.17 -17.62 -13.91
CA TRP A 481 22.02 -17.70 -12.46
C TRP A 481 23.28 -17.25 -11.67
N ARG A 482 24.48 -17.37 -12.25
CA ARG A 482 25.72 -16.88 -11.60
C ARG A 482 25.74 -15.38 -11.46
N ASP A 483 25.20 -14.66 -12.46
CA ASP A 483 25.06 -13.20 -12.41
C ASP A 483 24.08 -12.84 -11.29
N GLY A 484 22.95 -13.57 -11.18
CA GLY A 484 21.98 -13.40 -10.10
C GLY A 484 22.62 -13.56 -8.71
N ILE A 485 23.37 -14.63 -8.47
CA ILE A 485 24.09 -14.82 -7.19
C ILE A 485 25.12 -13.71 -6.95
N SER A 486 25.81 -13.22 -7.97
CA SER A 486 26.78 -12.13 -7.82
C SER A 486 26.09 -10.85 -7.33
N VAL A 487 24.93 -10.50 -7.89
CA VAL A 487 24.14 -9.34 -7.46
C VAL A 487 23.58 -9.54 -6.05
N ALA A 488 23.09 -10.74 -5.72
CA ALA A 488 22.62 -11.05 -4.36
C ALA A 488 23.74 -10.91 -3.32
N ARG A 489 24.97 -11.30 -3.65
CA ARG A 489 26.14 -11.11 -2.78
C ARG A 489 26.48 -9.63 -2.59
N ALA A 490 26.38 -8.81 -3.63
CA ALA A 490 26.61 -7.38 -3.54
C ALA A 490 25.55 -6.71 -2.64
N LEU A 491 24.26 -7.06 -2.83
CA LEU A 491 23.18 -6.60 -1.95
C LEU A 491 23.41 -6.97 -0.49
N PHE A 492 23.81 -8.21 -0.22
CA PHE A 492 24.12 -8.68 1.12
C PHE A 492 25.29 -7.92 1.74
N ALA A 493 26.35 -7.65 0.96
CA ALA A 493 27.54 -6.95 1.46
C ALA A 493 27.24 -5.51 1.90
N GLU A 494 26.25 -4.84 1.28
CA GLU A 494 25.83 -3.48 1.63
C GLU A 494 25.11 -3.42 2.99
N GLN A 495 24.27 -4.42 3.30
CA GLN A 495 23.53 -4.53 4.57
C GLN A 495 23.44 -5.99 5.01
N PRO A 496 24.48 -6.51 5.69
CA PRO A 496 24.56 -7.93 6.03
C PRO A 496 23.50 -8.41 7.04
N ASP A 497 22.85 -7.51 7.77
CA ASP A 497 21.82 -7.82 8.78
C ASP A 497 20.39 -7.66 8.25
N SER A 498 20.21 -7.19 7.01
CA SER A 498 18.91 -7.10 6.38
C SER A 498 18.32 -8.49 6.12
N VAL A 499 17.18 -8.78 6.73
CA VAL A 499 16.47 -10.07 6.58
C VAL A 499 16.13 -10.35 5.13
N LEU A 500 15.66 -9.34 4.40
CA LEU A 500 15.34 -9.41 2.97
C LEU A 500 16.56 -9.85 2.14
N ARG A 501 17.72 -9.25 2.39
CA ARG A 501 18.97 -9.55 1.64
C ARG A 501 19.58 -10.88 2.05
N LEU A 502 19.46 -11.25 3.34
CA LEU A 502 19.81 -12.59 3.83
C LEU A 502 18.97 -13.66 3.14
N ASN A 503 17.65 -13.43 3.04
CA ASN A 503 16.74 -14.36 2.38
C ASN A 503 17.03 -14.46 0.87
N ALA A 504 17.20 -13.34 0.17
CA ALA A 504 17.47 -13.32 -1.27
C ALA A 504 18.75 -14.11 -1.62
N LEU A 505 19.86 -13.85 -0.92
CA LEU A 505 21.11 -14.59 -1.16
C LEU A 505 21.00 -16.04 -0.70
N GLY A 506 20.44 -16.28 0.49
CA GLY A 506 20.29 -17.61 1.06
C GLY A 506 19.47 -18.53 0.17
N TYR A 507 18.29 -18.05 -0.30
CA TYR A 507 17.42 -18.81 -1.20
C TYR A 507 18.08 -19.08 -2.55
N ALA A 508 18.74 -18.07 -3.15
CA ALA A 508 19.48 -18.26 -4.39
C ALA A 508 20.58 -19.34 -4.26
N LEU A 509 21.28 -19.37 -3.13
CA LEU A 509 22.35 -20.33 -2.88
C LEU A 509 21.84 -21.76 -2.67
N ILE A 510 20.76 -21.96 -1.90
CA ILE A 510 20.24 -23.33 -1.64
C ILE A 510 19.64 -24.00 -2.88
N GLN A 511 19.40 -23.27 -3.95
CA GLN A 511 19.01 -23.85 -5.24
C GLN A 511 20.16 -24.62 -5.92
N ARG A 512 21.39 -24.52 -5.38
CA ARG A 512 22.58 -25.14 -5.94
C ARG A 512 23.30 -25.96 -4.89
N PRO A 513 23.75 -27.19 -5.21
CA PRO A 513 24.44 -28.07 -4.23
C PRO A 513 25.66 -27.44 -3.58
N GLU A 514 26.43 -26.65 -4.35
CA GLU A 514 27.65 -25.98 -3.90
C GLU A 514 27.41 -24.82 -2.94
N GLY A 515 26.21 -24.22 -2.99
CA GLY A 515 25.82 -23.10 -2.13
C GLY A 515 25.01 -23.49 -0.90
N LEU A 516 24.62 -24.75 -0.78
CA LEU A 516 23.64 -25.22 0.20
C LEU A 516 24.04 -24.91 1.66
N GLU A 517 25.32 -25.10 2.01
CA GLU A 517 25.80 -24.83 3.38
C GLU A 517 25.77 -23.33 3.72
N GLU A 518 26.30 -22.50 2.82
CA GLU A 518 26.29 -21.04 3.01
C GLU A 518 24.86 -20.52 3.05
N GLY A 519 24.02 -20.93 2.10
CA GLY A 519 22.61 -20.54 2.04
C GLY A 519 21.85 -20.92 3.30
N TYR A 520 22.01 -22.15 3.81
CA TYR A 520 21.39 -22.56 5.08
C TYR A 520 21.78 -21.63 6.24
N ARG A 521 23.08 -21.29 6.38
CA ARG A 521 23.54 -20.40 7.47
C ARG A 521 22.92 -19.00 7.36
N LEU A 522 22.81 -18.45 6.14
CA LEU A 522 22.21 -17.14 5.89
C LEU A 522 20.71 -17.14 6.21
N LEU A 523 19.96 -18.14 5.75
CA LEU A 523 18.53 -18.28 6.00
C LEU A 523 18.24 -18.47 7.49
N TRP A 524 19.06 -19.29 8.16
CA TRP A 524 18.94 -19.50 9.60
C TRP A 524 19.19 -18.20 10.38
N ARG A 525 20.17 -17.39 9.96
CA ARG A 525 20.45 -16.08 10.53
C ARG A 525 19.26 -15.12 10.28
N GLY A 526 18.72 -15.08 9.06
CA GLY A 526 17.53 -14.28 8.73
C GLY A 526 16.33 -14.64 9.60
N PHE A 527 16.05 -15.93 9.75
CA PHE A 527 14.97 -16.45 10.60
C PHE A 527 15.11 -16.01 12.08
N ASN A 528 16.32 -16.00 12.63
CA ASN A 528 16.57 -15.61 14.02
C ASN A 528 16.63 -14.09 14.26
N ASN A 529 16.66 -13.27 13.22
CA ASN A 529 16.57 -11.80 13.35
C ASN A 529 15.15 -11.30 13.69
N GLY A 530 14.20 -12.20 13.92
CA GLY A 530 12.93 -11.92 14.60
C GLY A 530 11.78 -11.46 13.71
N GLN A 531 11.96 -11.32 12.40
CA GLN A 531 10.84 -11.04 11.48
C GLN A 531 10.16 -12.35 11.06
N MET A 532 8.87 -12.48 11.37
CA MET A 532 8.05 -13.66 11.08
C MET A 532 7.45 -13.58 9.66
N ASP A 533 8.30 -13.37 8.65
CA ASP A 533 7.90 -13.38 7.24
C ASP A 533 7.80 -14.82 6.74
N TYR A 534 6.67 -15.16 6.10
CA TYR A 534 6.43 -16.50 5.56
C TYR A 534 7.48 -16.91 4.52
N ALA A 535 8.00 -15.96 3.71
CA ALA A 535 9.00 -16.26 2.69
C ALA A 535 10.34 -16.68 3.29
N VAL A 536 10.75 -16.08 4.43
CA VAL A 536 11.95 -16.47 5.17
C VAL A 536 11.78 -17.85 5.79
N ILE A 537 10.59 -18.11 6.35
CA ILE A 537 10.27 -19.40 6.97
C ILE A 537 10.22 -20.51 5.91
N ASP A 538 9.61 -20.25 4.75
CA ASP A 538 9.58 -21.14 3.61
C ASP A 538 10.99 -21.46 3.10
N SER A 539 11.80 -20.43 2.88
CA SER A 539 13.17 -20.58 2.40
C SER A 539 14.02 -21.45 3.34
N LEU A 540 13.90 -21.23 4.66
CA LEU A 540 14.58 -22.07 5.65
C LEU A 540 14.01 -23.51 5.65
N GLY A 541 12.70 -23.67 5.57
CA GLY A 541 12.03 -24.97 5.46
C GLY A 541 12.51 -25.74 4.23
N TRP A 542 12.64 -25.03 3.09
CA TRP A 542 13.19 -25.62 1.87
C TRP A 542 14.67 -26.01 2.00
N ALA A 543 15.48 -25.24 2.74
CA ALA A 543 16.85 -25.64 3.07
C ALA A 543 16.89 -26.95 3.88
N TYR A 544 16.03 -27.12 4.89
CA TYR A 544 15.89 -28.39 5.63
C TYR A 544 15.50 -29.54 4.70
N TYR A 545 14.58 -29.32 3.75
CA TYR A 545 14.23 -30.32 2.74
C TYR A 545 15.46 -30.75 1.92
N GLN A 546 16.29 -29.81 1.46
CA GLN A 546 17.50 -30.10 0.70
C GLN A 546 18.53 -30.89 1.51
N TYR A 547 18.55 -30.74 2.82
CA TYR A 547 19.35 -31.55 3.75
C TYR A 547 18.71 -32.89 4.09
N GLY A 548 17.48 -33.19 3.62
CA GLY A 548 16.79 -34.45 3.91
C GLY A 548 16.12 -34.52 5.29
N HIS A 549 15.93 -33.40 5.96
CA HIS A 549 15.27 -33.28 7.26
C HIS A 549 13.80 -32.95 7.08
N PHE A 550 13.01 -33.91 6.58
CA PHE A 550 11.65 -33.66 6.11
C PHE A 550 10.66 -33.27 7.22
N ASP A 551 10.83 -33.76 8.46
CA ASP A 551 9.94 -33.39 9.57
C ASP A 551 10.14 -31.92 10.00
N GLN A 552 11.39 -31.45 10.06
CA GLN A 552 11.69 -30.04 10.34
C GLN A 552 11.23 -29.15 9.19
N ALA A 553 11.46 -29.57 7.94
CA ALA A 553 10.97 -28.88 6.75
C ALA A 553 9.45 -28.73 6.81
N ARG A 554 8.71 -29.81 7.15
CA ARG A 554 7.25 -29.80 7.29
C ARG A 554 6.79 -28.76 8.29
N ALA A 555 7.34 -28.75 9.50
CA ALA A 555 6.92 -27.83 10.55
C ALA A 555 7.06 -26.35 10.13
N LEU A 556 8.15 -26.02 9.42
CA LEU A 556 8.39 -24.64 8.93
C LEU A 556 7.45 -24.29 7.76
N ILE A 557 7.31 -25.19 6.77
CA ILE A 557 6.48 -24.89 5.59
C ILE A 557 4.98 -24.88 5.93
N GLU A 558 4.50 -25.74 6.85
CA GLU A 558 3.14 -25.67 7.40
C GLU A 558 2.90 -24.30 8.03
N ARG A 559 3.86 -23.78 8.81
CA ARG A 559 3.77 -22.44 9.40
C ARG A 559 3.81 -21.33 8.34
N ALA A 560 4.67 -21.42 7.33
CA ALA A 560 4.69 -20.47 6.21
C ALA A 560 3.34 -20.44 5.47
N ASN A 561 2.75 -21.62 5.23
CA ASN A 561 1.43 -21.75 4.62
C ASN A 561 0.32 -21.15 5.49
N ASP A 562 0.40 -21.30 6.83
CA ASP A 562 -0.57 -20.68 7.74
C ASP A 562 -0.48 -19.14 7.71
N LEU A 563 0.73 -18.60 7.62
CA LEU A 563 0.95 -17.15 7.52
C LEU A 563 0.50 -16.56 6.17
N SER A 564 0.59 -17.33 5.07
CA SER A 564 0.12 -16.93 3.74
C SER A 564 -1.32 -17.38 3.42
N ARG A 565 -2.11 -17.78 4.42
CA ARG A 565 -3.45 -18.38 4.20
C ARG A 565 -4.44 -17.43 3.52
N SER A 566 -4.34 -16.14 3.78
CA SER A 566 -5.20 -15.10 3.15
C SER A 566 -4.86 -14.85 1.68
N ASP A 567 -3.61 -15.07 1.29
CA ASP A 567 -3.11 -14.98 -0.09
C ASP A 567 -2.19 -16.18 -0.35
N PRO A 568 -2.76 -17.34 -0.74
CA PRO A 568 -2.03 -18.58 -0.84
C PRO A 568 -0.91 -18.52 -1.87
N ASN A 569 0.32 -18.80 -1.43
CA ASN A 569 1.49 -18.79 -2.29
C ASN A 569 1.71 -20.18 -2.91
N TYR A 570 1.71 -20.26 -4.24
CA TYR A 570 1.86 -21.52 -4.97
C TYR A 570 3.22 -22.20 -4.71
N GLU A 571 4.28 -21.46 -4.41
CA GLU A 571 5.62 -21.99 -4.16
C GLU A 571 5.66 -22.68 -2.78
N VAL A 572 5.11 -22.06 -1.75
CA VAL A 572 4.94 -22.63 -0.41
C VAL A 572 4.12 -23.93 -0.47
N LEU A 573 3.01 -23.90 -1.22
CA LEU A 573 2.13 -25.06 -1.40
C LEU A 573 2.79 -26.17 -2.20
N ASP A 574 3.62 -25.85 -3.21
CA ASP A 574 4.43 -26.83 -3.94
C ASP A 574 5.46 -27.49 -3.02
N HIS A 575 6.21 -26.69 -2.25
CA HIS A 575 7.17 -27.18 -1.26
C HIS A 575 6.47 -28.10 -0.22
N LEU A 576 5.30 -27.69 0.28
CA LEU A 576 4.53 -28.49 1.23
C LEU A 576 4.13 -29.85 0.62
N GLY A 577 3.64 -29.85 -0.61
CA GLY A 577 3.30 -31.07 -1.33
C GLY A 577 4.51 -32.00 -1.52
N ASP A 578 5.66 -31.44 -1.87
CA ASP A 578 6.90 -32.21 -2.03
C ASP A 578 7.33 -32.85 -0.71
N ILE A 579 7.24 -32.12 0.40
CA ILE A 579 7.59 -32.62 1.74
C ILE A 579 6.61 -33.72 2.17
N TYR A 580 5.30 -33.52 2.03
CA TYR A 580 4.31 -34.56 2.35
C TYR A 580 4.55 -35.82 1.52
N TRP A 581 4.93 -35.69 0.24
CA TRP A 581 5.27 -36.82 -0.59
C TRP A 581 6.47 -37.61 -0.03
N ARG A 582 7.53 -36.93 0.46
CA ARG A 582 8.69 -37.58 1.09
C ARG A 582 8.36 -38.28 2.40
N LEU A 583 7.40 -37.74 3.15
CA LEU A 583 6.88 -38.31 4.39
C LEU A 583 5.83 -39.42 4.17
N ASN A 584 5.63 -39.84 2.92
CA ASN A 584 4.64 -40.84 2.51
C ASN A 584 3.17 -40.43 2.76
N ARG A 585 2.88 -39.14 2.98
CA ARG A 585 1.53 -38.54 3.11
C ARG A 585 0.99 -38.19 1.73
N ARG A 586 0.65 -39.23 0.93
CA ARG A 586 0.37 -39.08 -0.51
C ARG A 586 -0.87 -38.25 -0.83
N ASP A 587 -1.90 -38.34 0.00
CA ASP A 587 -3.16 -37.61 -0.22
C ASP A 587 -3.00 -36.15 0.16
N ASP A 588 -2.28 -35.85 1.25
CA ASP A 588 -1.93 -34.49 1.64
C ASP A 588 -1.05 -33.80 0.57
N ALA A 589 -0.06 -34.53 0.03
CA ALA A 589 0.78 -34.06 -1.04
C ALA A 589 -0.06 -33.63 -2.28
N ARG A 590 -0.97 -34.50 -2.70
CA ARG A 590 -1.86 -34.19 -3.84
C ARG A 590 -2.79 -33.03 -3.55
N THR A 591 -3.24 -32.89 -2.31
CA THR A 591 -4.07 -31.75 -1.89
C THR A 591 -3.28 -30.45 -1.97
N ALA A 592 -2.08 -30.39 -1.42
CA ALA A 592 -1.22 -29.22 -1.49
C ALA A 592 -0.86 -28.82 -2.94
N TRP A 593 -0.52 -29.80 -3.81
CA TRP A 593 -0.24 -29.51 -5.22
C TRP A 593 -1.48 -29.01 -6.00
N ARG A 594 -2.72 -29.46 -5.66
CA ARG A 594 -3.95 -28.89 -6.25
C ARG A 594 -4.13 -27.44 -5.81
N GLN A 595 -3.97 -27.18 -4.53
CA GLN A 595 -4.04 -25.82 -3.99
C GLN A 595 -2.98 -24.92 -4.64
N ALA A 596 -1.77 -25.44 -4.89
CA ALA A 596 -0.74 -24.71 -5.63
C ALA A 596 -1.16 -24.38 -7.07
N LEU A 597 -1.88 -25.28 -7.75
CA LEU A 597 -2.43 -24.98 -9.09
C LEU A 597 -3.53 -23.92 -9.03
N ASP A 598 -4.38 -23.96 -7.99
CA ASP A 598 -5.45 -22.99 -7.78
C ASP A 598 -4.89 -21.59 -7.46
N ALA A 599 -3.69 -21.52 -6.85
CA ALA A 599 -2.94 -20.29 -6.57
C ALA A 599 -2.21 -19.70 -7.81
N ARG A 600 -2.57 -20.14 -9.03
CA ARG A 600 -2.12 -19.56 -10.32
C ARG A 600 -0.59 -19.52 -10.49
N PRO A 601 0.11 -20.68 -10.47
CA PRO A 601 1.54 -20.73 -10.69
C PRO A 601 1.92 -20.34 -12.13
N ASP A 602 3.19 -19.96 -12.32
CA ASP A 602 3.76 -19.77 -13.64
C ASP A 602 3.69 -21.04 -14.52
N ALA A 603 3.92 -20.91 -15.83
CA ALA A 603 3.77 -22.02 -16.78
C ALA A 603 4.72 -23.20 -16.47
N ILE A 604 5.93 -22.91 -15.99
CA ILE A 604 6.94 -23.94 -15.66
C ILE A 604 6.49 -24.72 -14.42
N ARG A 605 6.08 -24.00 -13.36
CA ARG A 605 5.59 -24.60 -12.11
C ARG A 605 4.27 -25.34 -12.34
N ARG A 606 3.35 -24.80 -13.13
CA ARG A 606 2.11 -25.47 -13.52
C ARG A 606 2.38 -26.82 -14.16
N SER A 607 3.26 -26.87 -15.16
CA SER A 607 3.65 -28.12 -15.82
C SER A 607 4.27 -29.13 -14.83
N SER A 608 5.12 -28.66 -13.92
CA SER A 608 5.71 -29.50 -12.86
C SER A 608 4.64 -30.06 -11.92
N LEU A 609 3.72 -29.23 -11.43
CA LEU A 609 2.63 -29.62 -10.54
C LEU A 609 1.68 -30.65 -11.19
N GLU A 610 1.30 -30.45 -12.45
CA GLU A 610 0.49 -31.40 -13.21
C GLU A 610 1.19 -32.76 -13.33
N GLN A 611 2.50 -32.79 -13.59
CA GLN A 611 3.29 -34.02 -13.60
C GLN A 611 3.35 -34.69 -12.22
N LYS A 612 3.55 -33.91 -11.14
CA LYS A 612 3.56 -34.41 -9.77
C LYS A 612 2.20 -35.03 -9.41
N LEU A 613 1.09 -34.39 -9.78
CA LEU A 613 -0.26 -34.91 -9.56
C LEU A 613 -0.51 -36.21 -10.31
N ALA A 614 -0.06 -36.31 -11.57
CA ALA A 614 -0.30 -37.48 -12.41
C ALA A 614 0.55 -38.70 -12.00
N ARG A 615 1.81 -38.49 -11.67
CA ARG A 615 2.79 -39.59 -11.49
C ARG A 615 3.49 -39.59 -10.13
N GLY A 616 3.30 -38.57 -9.31
CA GLY A 616 4.08 -38.33 -8.10
C GLY A 616 5.48 -37.81 -8.43
N MET A 617 6.28 -37.62 -7.40
CA MET A 617 7.67 -37.25 -7.58
C MET A 617 8.51 -38.45 -8.02
N THR A 618 9.21 -38.30 -9.14
CA THR A 618 10.12 -39.31 -9.68
C THR A 618 11.58 -39.11 -9.28
N ALA A 619 11.96 -37.87 -8.93
CA ALA A 619 13.29 -37.55 -8.47
C ALA A 619 13.59 -38.25 -7.13
N PRO A 620 14.83 -38.75 -6.91
CA PRO A 620 15.21 -39.35 -5.63
C PRO A 620 15.09 -38.36 -4.47
N ALA A 621 14.79 -38.85 -3.29
CA ALA A 621 14.76 -38.01 -2.10
C ALA A 621 16.18 -37.49 -1.78
N PRO A 622 16.31 -36.21 -1.37
CA PRO A 622 17.56 -35.76 -0.77
C PRO A 622 17.98 -36.68 0.36
N ARG A 623 19.28 -37.04 0.37
CA ARG A 623 19.83 -37.84 1.47
C ARG A 623 19.95 -36.97 2.71
N GLN A 624 19.59 -37.53 3.86
CA GLN A 624 19.83 -36.86 5.13
C GLN A 624 21.33 -36.62 5.34
N ARG A 625 21.70 -35.37 5.58
CA ARG A 625 23.04 -34.90 5.88
C ARG A 625 23.05 -34.17 7.21
N GLU A 626 24.20 -34.15 7.87
CA GLU A 626 24.35 -33.31 9.06
C GLU A 626 24.10 -31.83 8.72
N LEU A 627 23.37 -31.14 9.58
CA LEU A 627 23.11 -29.73 9.42
C LEU A 627 24.36 -28.91 9.78
N PRO A 628 24.68 -27.84 9.04
CA PRO A 628 25.77 -26.96 9.40
C PRO A 628 25.60 -26.38 10.79
N GLN A 629 26.66 -26.35 11.57
CA GLN A 629 26.65 -25.61 12.84
C GLN A 629 26.45 -24.10 12.55
N VAL A 630 25.48 -23.50 13.20
CA VAL A 630 25.23 -22.06 13.13
C VAL A 630 25.55 -21.48 14.50
N SER A 631 26.58 -20.65 14.57
CA SER A 631 26.84 -19.84 15.75
C SER A 631 25.88 -18.66 15.71
N LEU A 632 25.01 -18.52 16.71
CA LEU A 632 24.30 -17.26 16.93
C LEU A 632 25.36 -16.15 17.13
N PRO A 633 25.21 -14.96 16.53
CA PRO A 633 25.91 -13.80 17.01
C PRO A 633 25.54 -13.67 18.50
N GLN A 634 26.54 -13.63 19.37
CA GLN A 634 26.29 -13.31 20.77
C GLN A 634 25.59 -11.97 20.75
N GLY A 635 24.34 -11.93 21.24
CA GLY A 635 23.59 -10.70 21.41
C GLY A 635 24.47 -9.69 22.14
N PRO A 636 24.23 -8.37 22.00
CA PRO A 636 24.97 -7.39 22.77
C PRO A 636 24.87 -7.82 24.23
N SER A 637 26.01 -8.17 24.80
CA SER A 637 26.15 -8.45 26.23
C SER A 637 25.38 -7.37 26.94
N GLN A 638 24.43 -7.77 27.82
CA GLN A 638 23.71 -6.87 28.70
C GLN A 638 24.72 -5.80 29.14
N ARG A 639 24.52 -4.58 28.67
CA ARG A 639 25.22 -3.44 29.25
C ARG A 639 24.72 -3.39 30.69
N GLU A 640 25.63 -3.69 31.58
CA GLU A 640 25.49 -3.45 33.00
C GLU A 640 24.83 -2.10 33.19
N GLU A 641 23.81 -2.11 34.03
CA GLU A 641 23.17 -0.94 34.59
C GLU A 641 24.24 0.05 35.11
N LEU A 642 24.19 1.26 34.60
CA LEU A 642 24.64 2.47 35.28
C LEU A 642 23.60 3.56 35.07
#